data_31696a2fbac63e686bd77fb6250f7597
#
_entry.id   31696a2fbac63e686bd77fb6250f7597
#
_cell.length_a   1.000
_cell.length_b   1.000
_cell.length_c   1.000
_cell.angle_alpha   90.00
_cell.angle_beta   90.00
_cell.angle_gamma   90.00
#
_symmetry.space_group_name_H-M   'P 1'
#
loop_
_entity.id
_entity.type
_entity.pdbx_description
1 polymer ?
#
loop_
_entity_poly.entity_id
_entity_poly.type
_entity_poly.pdbx_seq_one_letter_code
_entity_poly.pdbx_strand_id
1 'polypeptide(L)'
;MIDSKIMETTKSILKDFGNIYFSDKGTLKRNKVIEDLDAYTPMLMKALLTSKLIHDAYTETIVIDDKSVEIFKLNQFIEMFTYKEYWQDSYTKFENKIGLTTGNKFIDETADVVLDFPFKDTVLKAGMTKEDQKDADEPFLHETIAKAEIDQLLEPKIFVNATKYNQENLDGTSTDNFYDENLIVKGNNLIALHSIEEVYAGRVKLIYLDPPYNTGSDSFSYNDQFNHSTWLTFIKSRLEIARELLTDEGVIAVHIDDSEGPYLKVLMDSIFGRNSEMFTQYILVRYADKTLKSDMDYHKQIEQIHYYKKNNASVVHPFKSQEDYNYTKFIYSFDELESPFKTIELGGKRVDIFKKNQISLKKETANIHGLKEVWATGTILDGNSSGRFFRDYLTGRYNEDGYGVVYRVWGIGDDGNKYRYFTGPQKVGATKGKYFQGVPSAVQSGLVTTKLKPLEGFIDMAGAFGNIRHEGGVEMRSGKKPEKMLKEIIQRYSSENDIVLDFFGGSGSTAATALKMNRRFITVEQIDEQVYKLKKRLVNVINGDTTGISKDVNWQGGGSFVYAELMEKNQGYLKDVQHTETTKQLEDVVHRMIEGGADFDFRVDVEKVLQDPEYQAMALADKKQLIVKVIDKNQLYYAYSDMDDHNVQELMSDSDIAFNKSFYGERDL
;
A
#
# COMPACT_ATOMS: atom_id res chain seq x y z
N MET A 1 -37.72 21.34 8.60
CA MET A 1 -37.42 21.72 10.00
C MET A 1 -37.92 20.70 11.03
N ILE A 2 -39.06 20.05 10.85
CA ILE A 2 -39.59 19.05 11.78
C ILE A 2 -38.74 17.75 11.69
N ASP A 3 -38.39 17.31 10.49
CA ASP A 3 -37.63 16.06 10.27
C ASP A 3 -36.23 16.11 10.86
N SER A 4 -35.60 17.30 10.89
CA SER A 4 -34.30 17.46 11.53
C SER A 4 -34.35 17.31 13.05
N LYS A 5 -35.41 17.84 13.67
CA LYS A 5 -35.62 17.68 15.14
C LYS A 5 -35.94 16.25 15.52
N ILE A 6 -36.69 15.54 14.68
CA ILE A 6 -37.00 14.11 14.90
C ILE A 6 -35.73 13.28 14.83
N MET A 7 -34.88 13.50 13.83
CA MET A 7 -33.61 12.80 13.71
C MET A 7 -32.64 13.09 14.87
N GLU A 8 -32.54 14.37 15.29
CA GLU A 8 -31.73 14.74 16.46
C GLU A 8 -32.26 14.09 17.75
N THR A 9 -33.58 14.10 17.94
CA THR A 9 -34.23 13.45 19.08
C THR A 9 -33.98 11.94 19.06
N THR A 10 -34.12 11.32 17.89
CA THR A 10 -33.85 9.90 17.70
C THR A 10 -32.37 9.56 18.00
N LYS A 11 -31.42 10.32 17.48
CA LYS A 11 -29.99 10.16 17.80
C LYS A 11 -29.71 10.32 19.29
N SER A 12 -30.41 11.25 19.98
CA SER A 12 -30.28 11.42 21.43
C SER A 12 -30.77 10.19 22.19
N ILE A 13 -31.94 9.65 21.81
CA ILE A 13 -32.48 8.43 22.41
C ILE A 13 -31.55 7.24 22.18
N LEU A 14 -31.04 7.10 20.97
CA LEU A 14 -30.12 5.98 20.64
C LEU A 14 -28.80 6.07 21.40
N LYS A 15 -28.33 7.26 21.80
CA LYS A 15 -27.12 7.41 22.65
C LYS A 15 -27.28 6.80 24.03
N ASP A 16 -28.50 6.77 24.58
CA ASP A 16 -28.77 6.17 25.88
C ASP A 16 -28.56 4.64 25.91
N PHE A 17 -28.48 4.02 24.71
CA PHE A 17 -28.13 2.60 24.55
C PHE A 17 -26.62 2.34 24.40
N GLY A 18 -25.79 3.38 24.56
CA GLY A 18 -24.32 3.27 24.48
C GLY A 18 -23.81 2.81 23.12
N ASN A 19 -22.84 1.89 23.12
CA ASN A 19 -22.17 1.43 21.92
C ASN A 19 -23.01 0.48 21.03
N ILE A 20 -24.25 0.16 21.41
CA ILE A 20 -25.13 -0.68 20.57
C ILE A 20 -25.38 0.01 19.23
N TYR A 21 -25.74 1.30 19.25
CA TYR A 21 -26.11 2.05 18.06
C TYR A 21 -25.07 3.08 17.62
N PHE A 22 -23.95 3.22 18.32
CA PHE A 22 -22.86 4.11 17.95
C PHE A 22 -21.54 3.36 17.94
N SER A 23 -20.67 3.68 16.98
CA SER A 23 -19.28 3.24 16.98
C SER A 23 -18.48 3.98 18.06
N ASP A 24 -17.30 3.49 18.40
CA ASP A 24 -16.37 4.17 19.32
C ASP A 24 -15.95 5.57 18.83
N LYS A 25 -16.10 5.83 17.53
CA LYS A 25 -15.87 7.13 16.89
C LYS A 25 -17.13 8.03 16.91
N GLY A 26 -18.22 7.62 17.55
CA GLY A 26 -19.47 8.37 17.67
C GLY A 26 -20.36 8.36 16.42
N THR A 27 -20.08 7.49 15.43
CA THR A 27 -20.90 7.35 14.22
C THR A 27 -22.09 6.43 14.47
N LEU A 28 -23.28 6.83 14.01
CA LEU A 28 -24.51 6.05 14.14
C LEU A 28 -24.47 4.78 13.27
N LYS A 29 -24.66 3.63 13.85
CA LYS A 29 -24.79 2.31 13.19
C LYS A 29 -26.20 2.17 12.61
N ARG A 30 -26.49 2.86 11.50
CA ARG A 30 -27.84 2.94 10.91
C ARG A 30 -28.47 1.57 10.63
N ASN A 31 -27.67 0.65 10.10
CA ASN A 31 -28.17 -0.71 9.79
C ASN A 31 -28.61 -1.47 11.04
N LYS A 32 -27.87 -1.34 12.14
CA LYS A 32 -28.27 -1.95 13.40
C LYS A 32 -29.56 -1.35 13.94
N VAL A 33 -29.74 -0.04 13.76
CA VAL A 33 -31.00 0.63 14.13
C VAL A 33 -32.14 0.10 13.28
N ILE A 34 -31.98 -0.02 11.96
CA ILE A 34 -33.00 -0.54 11.03
C ILE A 34 -33.34 -1.98 11.38
N GLU A 35 -32.33 -2.83 11.58
CA GLU A 35 -32.52 -4.24 11.97
C GLU A 35 -33.35 -4.40 13.25
N ASP A 36 -33.00 -3.64 14.31
CA ASP A 36 -33.71 -3.70 15.59
C ASP A 36 -35.11 -3.04 15.53
N LEU A 37 -35.32 -2.11 14.60
CA LEU A 37 -36.64 -1.56 14.28
C LEU A 37 -37.50 -2.60 13.56
N ASP A 38 -36.99 -3.26 12.54
CA ASP A 38 -37.68 -4.35 11.79
C ASP A 38 -38.03 -5.52 12.71
N ALA A 39 -37.14 -5.81 13.67
CA ALA A 39 -37.36 -6.84 14.70
C ALA A 39 -38.33 -6.39 15.81
N TYR A 40 -38.83 -5.14 15.78
CA TYR A 40 -39.65 -4.58 16.84
C TYR A 40 -39.03 -4.71 18.24
N THR A 41 -37.71 -4.53 18.36
CA THR A 41 -36.99 -4.69 19.64
C THR A 41 -37.68 -3.90 20.77
N PRO A 42 -38.23 -4.55 21.80
CA PRO A 42 -39.16 -3.91 22.75
C PRO A 42 -38.57 -2.71 23.48
N MET A 43 -37.27 -2.77 23.83
CA MET A 43 -36.63 -1.66 24.53
C MET A 43 -36.43 -0.44 23.61
N LEU A 44 -36.05 -0.65 22.35
CA LEU A 44 -35.90 0.41 21.37
C LEU A 44 -37.26 1.05 21.05
N MET A 45 -38.26 0.21 20.73
CA MET A 45 -39.61 0.68 20.44
C MET A 45 -40.20 1.50 21.58
N LYS A 46 -40.04 1.00 22.84
CA LYS A 46 -40.51 1.73 24.04
C LYS A 46 -39.81 3.10 24.16
N ALA A 47 -38.50 3.16 23.97
CA ALA A 47 -37.74 4.39 24.09
C ALA A 47 -38.17 5.43 23.02
N LEU A 48 -38.38 5.00 21.79
CA LEU A 48 -38.83 5.86 20.70
C LEU A 48 -40.26 6.37 20.91
N LEU A 49 -41.21 5.51 21.27
CA LEU A 49 -42.61 5.84 21.48
C LEU A 49 -42.85 6.69 22.74
N THR A 50 -41.92 6.67 23.70
CA THR A 50 -41.98 7.57 24.87
C THR A 50 -41.71 9.03 24.48
N SER A 51 -41.04 9.28 23.34
CA SER A 51 -40.84 10.62 22.84
C SER A 51 -42.12 11.12 22.19
N LYS A 52 -42.75 12.13 22.78
CA LYS A 52 -43.95 12.73 22.24
C LYS A 52 -43.78 13.23 20.76
N LEU A 53 -42.60 13.73 20.43
CA LEU A 53 -42.31 14.24 19.08
C LEU A 53 -42.32 13.13 18.03
N ILE A 54 -41.75 11.96 18.37
CA ILE A 54 -41.70 10.77 17.48
C ILE A 54 -43.07 10.12 17.43
N HIS A 55 -43.71 9.96 18.59
CA HIS A 55 -45.06 9.40 18.71
C HIS A 55 -46.08 10.18 17.84
N ASP A 56 -46.19 11.51 18.03
CA ASP A 56 -47.14 12.34 17.30
C ASP A 56 -46.87 12.37 15.77
N ALA A 57 -45.60 12.20 15.35
CA ALA A 57 -45.26 12.23 13.92
C ALA A 57 -45.44 10.87 13.21
N TYR A 58 -45.22 9.76 13.94
CA TYR A 58 -45.16 8.41 13.32
C TYR A 58 -46.17 7.44 13.89
N THR A 59 -47.12 7.86 14.71
CA THR A 59 -48.22 7.00 15.21
C THR A 59 -49.55 7.45 14.60
N GLU A 60 -50.34 6.47 14.18
CA GLU A 60 -51.71 6.71 13.68
C GLU A 60 -52.68 5.85 14.48
N THR A 61 -53.78 6.44 14.86
CA THR A 61 -54.84 5.75 15.59
C THR A 61 -55.89 5.25 14.62
N ILE A 62 -56.11 3.94 14.58
CA ILE A 62 -57.22 3.33 13.83
C ILE A 62 -58.22 2.71 14.78
N VAL A 63 -59.50 2.74 14.43
CA VAL A 63 -60.58 2.11 15.19
C VAL A 63 -60.97 0.80 14.57
N ILE A 64 -60.80 -0.30 15.31
CA ILE A 64 -61.19 -1.64 14.92
C ILE A 64 -62.17 -2.15 16.00
N ASP A 65 -63.38 -2.55 15.59
CA ASP A 65 -64.41 -3.09 16.49
C ASP A 65 -64.59 -2.22 17.78
N ASP A 66 -64.78 -0.93 17.63
CA ASP A 66 -64.91 0.07 18.69
C ASP A 66 -63.71 0.21 19.65
N LYS A 67 -62.54 -0.35 19.28
CA LYS A 67 -61.30 -0.19 20.03
C LYS A 67 -60.34 0.69 19.24
N SER A 68 -59.82 1.71 19.88
CA SER A 68 -58.69 2.51 19.34
C SER A 68 -57.40 1.70 19.43
N VAL A 69 -56.74 1.51 18.30
CA VAL A 69 -55.43 0.88 18.21
C VAL A 69 -54.47 1.85 17.61
N GLU A 70 -53.36 2.10 18.29
CA GLU A 70 -52.27 2.94 17.78
C GLU A 70 -51.33 2.09 16.95
N ILE A 71 -51.02 2.52 15.74
CA ILE A 71 -50.10 1.84 14.82
C ILE A 71 -48.90 2.75 14.57
N PHE A 72 -47.72 2.26 14.86
CA PHE A 72 -46.48 2.95 14.54
C PHE A 72 -46.16 2.75 13.05
N LYS A 73 -45.96 3.86 12.31
CA LYS A 73 -45.62 3.88 10.87
C LYS A 73 -44.16 3.52 10.66
N LEU A 74 -43.81 2.26 10.99
CA LEU A 74 -42.43 1.76 11.02
C LEU A 74 -41.68 2.02 9.72
N ASN A 75 -42.27 1.69 8.58
CA ASN A 75 -41.64 1.89 7.29
C ASN A 75 -41.29 3.35 7.00
N GLN A 76 -42.21 4.29 7.34
CA GLN A 76 -41.93 5.73 7.18
C GLN A 76 -40.87 6.21 8.16
N PHE A 77 -40.81 5.62 9.34
CA PHE A 77 -39.74 5.94 10.31
C PHE A 77 -38.38 5.37 9.84
N ILE A 78 -38.35 4.17 9.30
CA ILE A 78 -37.13 3.56 8.72
C ILE A 78 -36.64 4.36 7.50
N GLU A 79 -37.51 4.90 6.68
CA GLU A 79 -37.15 5.75 5.56
C GLU A 79 -36.26 6.93 5.97
N MET A 80 -36.45 7.46 7.19
CA MET A 80 -35.60 8.52 7.75
C MET A 80 -34.11 8.10 7.88
N PHE A 81 -33.82 6.81 8.05
CA PHE A 81 -32.46 6.27 8.10
C PHE A 81 -31.94 5.84 6.74
N THR A 82 -32.85 5.52 5.79
CA THR A 82 -32.52 5.08 4.44
C THR A 82 -32.34 6.24 3.48
N TYR A 83 -33.14 7.31 3.61
CA TYR A 83 -32.95 8.52 2.84
C TYR A 83 -31.74 9.28 3.40
N LYS A 84 -30.76 9.52 2.55
CA LYS A 84 -29.59 10.34 2.86
C LYS A 84 -30.04 11.73 3.28
N GLU A 85 -29.36 12.31 4.28
CA GLU A 85 -29.49 13.71 4.70
C GLU A 85 -29.14 14.68 3.55
N TYR A 86 -29.95 14.72 2.47
CA TYR A 86 -29.73 15.61 1.33
C TYR A 86 -30.15 17.05 1.60
N TRP A 87 -30.82 17.35 2.74
CA TRP A 87 -31.54 18.59 2.93
C TRP A 87 -31.02 19.52 4.02
N GLN A 88 -30.08 19.09 4.88
CA GLN A 88 -29.65 19.94 5.99
C GLN A 88 -28.48 20.87 5.70
N ASP A 89 -27.61 20.55 4.77
CA ASP A 89 -26.50 21.41 4.34
C ASP A 89 -26.30 21.32 2.82
N SER A 90 -27.37 21.69 2.08
CA SER A 90 -27.29 21.78 0.64
C SER A 90 -26.11 22.66 0.23
N TYR A 91 -25.24 22.17 -0.63
CA TYR A 91 -24.20 22.84 -1.37
C TYR A 91 -22.79 22.97 -0.78
N THR A 92 -22.47 22.67 0.50
CA THR A 92 -21.14 22.97 1.02
C THR A 92 -20.43 21.87 1.82
N LYS A 93 -21.09 20.78 2.14
CA LYS A 93 -20.47 19.59 2.75
C LYS A 93 -20.66 18.36 1.87
N PHE A 94 -19.91 18.32 0.76
CA PHE A 94 -19.49 17.02 0.27
C PHE A 94 -18.50 16.46 1.30
N GLU A 95 -18.92 15.60 2.17
CA GLU A 95 -18.03 14.56 2.62
C GLU A 95 -17.71 13.75 1.37
N ASN A 96 -16.50 13.94 0.83
CA ASN A 96 -15.99 13.20 -0.31
C ASN A 96 -15.75 11.74 0.11
N LYS A 97 -16.81 10.98 0.38
CA LYS A 97 -16.76 9.54 0.49
C LYS A 97 -17.04 9.00 -0.90
N ILE A 98 -16.00 8.71 -1.65
CA ILE A 98 -16.09 7.69 -2.72
C ILE A 98 -16.19 6.38 -1.96
N GLY A 99 -17.42 5.93 -1.68
CA GLY A 99 -17.67 4.74 -0.91
C GLY A 99 -17.65 3.53 -1.81
N LEU A 100 -16.73 2.61 -1.55
CA LEU A 100 -16.86 1.24 -1.98
C LEU A 100 -17.97 0.60 -1.14
N THR A 101 -18.96 -0.02 -1.78
CA THR A 101 -20.09 -0.64 -1.10
C THR A 101 -20.06 -2.15 -1.30
N THR A 102 -20.28 -2.89 -0.24
CA THR A 102 -20.56 -4.32 -0.28
C THR A 102 -21.98 -4.55 0.24
N GLY A 103 -22.85 -5.18 -0.55
CA GLY A 103 -24.24 -5.44 -0.17
C GLY A 103 -25.03 -4.16 0.17
N ASN A 104 -24.85 -3.07 -0.61
CA ASN A 104 -25.39 -1.72 -0.37
C ASN A 104 -24.92 -1.01 0.91
N LYS A 105 -23.89 -1.53 1.60
CA LYS A 105 -23.26 -0.92 2.78
C LYS A 105 -21.90 -0.35 2.41
N PHE A 106 -21.53 0.80 2.95
CA PHE A 106 -20.16 1.30 2.83
C PHE A 106 -19.21 0.37 3.59
N ILE A 107 -18.02 0.09 3.00
CA ILE A 107 -17.01 -0.77 3.62
C ILE A 107 -16.57 -0.22 4.99
N ASP A 108 -16.56 1.10 5.19
CA ASP A 108 -16.28 1.73 6.49
C ASP A 108 -17.33 1.44 7.59
N GLU A 109 -18.53 1.05 7.19
CA GLU A 109 -19.63 0.73 8.10
C GLU A 109 -19.71 -0.78 8.40
N THR A 110 -18.87 -1.59 7.74
CA THR A 110 -18.80 -3.06 7.89
C THR A 110 -17.55 -3.47 8.65
N ALA A 111 -17.29 -2.86 9.82
CA ALA A 111 -16.19 -3.25 10.68
C ALA A 111 -16.29 -4.71 11.20
N ASP A 112 -17.41 -5.36 10.94
CA ASP A 112 -17.75 -6.70 11.42
C ASP A 112 -17.65 -7.79 10.34
N VAL A 113 -16.97 -7.51 9.20
CA VAL A 113 -16.79 -8.49 8.12
C VAL A 113 -15.30 -8.79 7.96
N VAL A 114 -14.90 -9.98 8.37
CA VAL A 114 -13.62 -10.58 7.98
C VAL A 114 -13.87 -11.41 6.74
N LEU A 115 -13.17 -11.10 5.65
CA LEU A 115 -13.21 -11.90 4.44
C LEU A 115 -12.20 -13.03 4.56
N ASP A 116 -12.70 -14.24 4.67
CA ASP A 116 -11.91 -15.44 4.46
C ASP A 116 -11.83 -15.75 2.96
N PHE A 117 -10.60 -16.02 2.49
CA PHE A 117 -10.32 -16.34 1.09
C PHE A 117 -9.69 -17.72 0.94
N PRO A 118 -10.34 -18.80 1.40
CA PRO A 118 -9.71 -20.11 1.42
C PRO A 118 -9.35 -20.62 0.03
N PHE A 119 -9.92 -20.05 -1.03
CA PHE A 119 -9.67 -20.45 -2.42
C PHE A 119 -8.74 -19.52 -3.20
N LYS A 120 -8.41 -18.34 -2.67
CA LYS A 120 -7.63 -17.32 -3.40
C LYS A 120 -6.15 -17.43 -3.21
N ASP A 121 -5.75 -18.00 -2.10
CA ASP A 121 -4.37 -18.33 -1.83
C ASP A 121 -3.99 -19.73 -2.38
N THR A 122 -4.93 -20.40 -3.07
CA THR A 122 -4.69 -21.70 -3.66
C THR A 122 -4.32 -21.62 -5.13
N VAL A 123 -3.33 -22.42 -5.49
CA VAL A 123 -2.86 -22.66 -6.85
C VAL A 123 -4.04 -23.01 -7.77
N LEU A 124 -4.25 -22.23 -8.82
CA LEU A 124 -5.13 -22.62 -9.92
C LEU A 124 -4.66 -23.95 -10.49
N LYS A 125 -5.55 -24.93 -10.59
CA LYS A 125 -5.23 -26.21 -11.22
C LYS A 125 -4.74 -25.96 -12.65
N ALA A 126 -3.59 -26.50 -12.96
CA ALA A 126 -3.12 -26.62 -14.34
C ALA A 126 -4.16 -27.39 -15.15
N GLY A 127 -4.89 -26.73 -16.06
CA GLY A 127 -5.92 -27.35 -16.91
C GLY A 127 -7.25 -26.62 -16.99
N MET A 128 -7.50 -25.60 -16.17
CA MET A 128 -8.70 -24.75 -16.35
C MET A 128 -8.49 -23.79 -17.55
N THR A 129 -9.44 -23.80 -18.47
CA THR A 129 -9.43 -22.88 -19.61
C THR A 129 -10.03 -21.54 -19.22
N LYS A 130 -9.74 -20.47 -19.99
CA LYS A 130 -10.35 -19.14 -19.77
C LYS A 130 -11.89 -19.14 -19.84
N GLU A 131 -12.48 -20.14 -20.48
CA GLU A 131 -13.91 -20.31 -20.61
C GLU A 131 -14.52 -20.92 -19.34
N ASP A 132 -13.81 -21.83 -18.67
CA ASP A 132 -14.24 -22.41 -17.39
C ASP A 132 -14.23 -21.40 -16.22
N GLN A 133 -13.51 -20.28 -16.38
CA GLN A 133 -13.38 -19.24 -15.35
C GLN A 133 -14.40 -18.11 -15.50
N LYS A 134 -14.97 -17.90 -16.70
CA LYS A 134 -15.88 -16.76 -16.96
C LYS A 134 -17.23 -16.86 -16.24
N ASP A 135 -17.67 -18.05 -15.91
CA ASP A 135 -18.95 -18.32 -15.28
C ASP A 135 -18.81 -18.92 -13.86
N ALA A 136 -17.57 -19.01 -13.32
CA ALA A 136 -17.36 -19.46 -11.96
C ALA A 136 -17.74 -18.34 -10.99
N ASP A 137 -18.83 -18.52 -10.24
CA ASP A 137 -19.14 -17.69 -9.08
C ASP A 137 -17.91 -17.66 -8.16
N GLU A 138 -17.42 -16.49 -7.85
CA GLU A 138 -16.33 -16.34 -6.89
C GLU A 138 -16.82 -16.90 -5.55
N PRO A 139 -16.17 -17.93 -4.96
CA PRO A 139 -16.60 -18.50 -3.70
C PRO A 139 -16.17 -17.59 -2.54
N PHE A 140 -16.81 -16.44 -2.44
CA PHE A 140 -16.70 -15.58 -1.28
C PHE A 140 -17.72 -16.00 -0.25
N LEU A 141 -17.22 -16.32 0.92
CA LEU A 141 -18.06 -16.48 2.09
C LEU A 141 -18.13 -15.11 2.79
N HIS A 142 -19.20 -14.39 2.49
CA HIS A 142 -19.67 -13.28 3.28
C HIS A 142 -20.44 -13.84 4.48
N GLU A 143 -19.77 -14.02 5.60
CA GLU A 143 -20.46 -14.21 6.87
C GLU A 143 -20.26 -12.95 7.70
N THR A 144 -21.35 -12.43 8.25
CA THR A 144 -21.29 -11.42 9.30
C THR A 144 -20.86 -12.16 10.57
N ILE A 145 -19.59 -12.04 10.93
CA ILE A 145 -19.03 -12.71 12.10
C ILE A 145 -19.24 -11.80 13.31
N ALA A 146 -19.63 -12.35 14.45
CA ALA A 146 -19.73 -11.60 15.69
C ALA A 146 -18.35 -11.06 16.10
N LYS A 147 -18.29 -9.89 16.74
CA LYS A 147 -17.02 -9.27 17.12
C LYS A 147 -16.12 -10.22 17.92
N ALA A 148 -16.68 -11.03 18.83
CA ALA A 148 -15.92 -11.99 19.60
C ALA A 148 -15.25 -13.07 18.72
N GLU A 149 -15.89 -13.47 17.63
CA GLU A 149 -15.32 -14.44 16.67
C GLU A 149 -14.21 -13.81 15.82
N ILE A 150 -14.37 -12.52 15.48
CA ILE A 150 -13.31 -11.76 14.78
C ILE A 150 -12.11 -11.60 15.69
N ASP A 151 -12.30 -11.23 16.95
CA ASP A 151 -11.23 -11.09 17.93
C ASP A 151 -10.47 -12.42 18.08
N GLN A 152 -11.16 -13.56 18.14
CA GLN A 152 -10.55 -14.88 18.18
C GLN A 152 -9.77 -15.23 16.91
N LEU A 153 -10.31 -14.92 15.72
CA LEU A 153 -9.61 -15.14 14.45
C LEU A 153 -8.30 -14.34 14.37
N LEU A 154 -8.31 -13.09 14.85
CA LEU A 154 -7.20 -12.16 14.71
C LEU A 154 -6.24 -12.15 15.92
N GLU A 155 -6.54 -12.89 16.99
CA GLU A 155 -5.58 -13.01 18.11
C GLU A 155 -4.26 -13.64 17.65
N PRO A 156 -3.14 -13.38 18.34
CA PRO A 156 -1.84 -13.96 18.04
C PRO A 156 -1.87 -15.49 17.94
N LYS A 157 -1.15 -16.05 16.98
CA LYS A 157 -1.13 -17.50 16.70
C LYS A 157 0.17 -18.14 17.14
N ILE A 158 0.12 -19.43 17.43
CA ILE A 158 1.28 -20.24 17.75
C ILE A 158 2.17 -20.38 16.52
N PHE A 159 3.47 -20.22 16.71
CA PHE A 159 4.50 -20.56 15.73
C PHE A 159 5.06 -21.95 15.97
N VAL A 160 5.30 -22.69 14.88
CA VAL A 160 5.93 -24.00 14.92
C VAL A 160 7.04 -24.10 13.87
N ASN A 161 7.84 -25.17 13.92
CA ASN A 161 8.93 -25.46 12.98
C ASN A 161 9.96 -24.32 12.90
N ALA A 162 10.18 -23.59 14.00
CA ALA A 162 11.09 -22.48 14.05
C ALA A 162 12.54 -22.97 13.73
N THR A 163 13.10 -22.45 12.65
CA THR A 163 14.39 -22.88 12.11
C THR A 163 15.25 -21.68 11.78
N LYS A 164 16.46 -21.64 12.33
CA LYS A 164 17.45 -20.58 12.08
C LYS A 164 18.43 -21.01 11.01
N TYR A 165 18.66 -20.12 10.04
CA TYR A 165 19.62 -20.26 8.95
C TYR A 165 20.71 -19.20 9.10
N ASN A 166 21.97 -19.60 8.97
CA ASN A 166 23.11 -18.71 8.96
C ASN A 166 24.23 -19.29 8.09
N GLN A 167 25.34 -18.59 7.96
CA GLN A 167 26.45 -18.97 7.10
C GLN A 167 27.11 -20.27 7.53
N GLU A 168 27.10 -20.61 8.83
CA GLU A 168 27.67 -21.83 9.39
C GLU A 168 26.74 -23.03 9.19
N ASN A 169 25.42 -22.77 9.07
CA ASN A 169 24.40 -23.78 8.88
C ASN A 169 23.35 -23.36 7.85
N LEU A 170 23.61 -23.68 6.60
CA LEU A 170 22.76 -23.39 5.46
C LEU A 170 21.55 -24.34 5.33
N ASP A 171 21.59 -25.50 5.98
CA ASP A 171 20.47 -26.45 6.02
C ASP A 171 19.43 -26.08 7.10
N GLY A 172 19.79 -25.16 8.00
CA GLY A 172 18.97 -24.69 9.10
C GLY A 172 19.07 -25.58 10.35
N THR A 173 18.89 -24.97 11.50
CA THR A 173 18.82 -25.63 12.81
C THR A 173 17.55 -25.17 13.53
N SER A 174 16.85 -26.11 14.17
CA SER A 174 15.72 -25.75 15.05
C SER A 174 16.20 -24.72 16.08
N THR A 175 15.36 -23.73 16.37
CA THR A 175 15.66 -22.68 17.34
C THR A 175 14.52 -22.56 18.37
N ASP A 176 14.91 -22.39 19.61
CA ASP A 176 14.02 -22.25 20.77
C ASP A 176 13.87 -20.79 21.23
N ASN A 177 14.52 -19.87 20.52
CA ASN A 177 14.48 -18.45 20.87
C ASN A 177 14.48 -17.53 19.63
N PHE A 178 14.02 -16.31 19.86
CA PHE A 178 13.95 -15.26 18.84
C PHE A 178 14.44 -13.93 19.43
N TYR A 179 15.56 -13.42 18.92
CA TYR A 179 16.17 -12.18 19.37
C TYR A 179 16.23 -11.16 18.23
N ASP A 180 15.09 -10.59 17.87
CA ASP A 180 15.03 -9.45 16.94
C ASP A 180 15.75 -9.71 15.60
N GLU A 181 15.62 -10.94 15.09
CA GLU A 181 16.28 -11.40 13.87
C GLU A 181 15.43 -11.15 12.63
N ASN A 182 15.99 -11.39 11.45
CA ASN A 182 15.22 -11.45 10.21
C ASN A 182 14.22 -12.61 10.28
N LEU A 183 13.00 -12.40 9.83
CA LEU A 183 11.90 -13.34 10.01
C LEU A 183 11.20 -13.66 8.71
N ILE A 184 11.00 -14.96 8.48
CA ILE A 184 10.06 -15.48 7.48
C ILE A 184 8.92 -16.15 8.22
N VAL A 185 7.69 -15.71 7.97
CA VAL A 185 6.49 -16.36 8.49
C VAL A 185 5.76 -17.06 7.35
N LYS A 186 5.52 -18.36 7.51
CA LYS A 186 4.64 -19.12 6.62
C LYS A 186 3.22 -19.14 7.19
N GLY A 187 2.27 -18.65 6.43
CA GLY A 187 0.86 -18.65 6.79
C GLY A 187 0.06 -17.56 6.09
N ASN A 188 -1.23 -17.47 6.39
CA ASN A 188 -2.08 -16.40 5.89
C ASN A 188 -1.54 -15.05 6.36
N ASN A 189 -1.32 -14.14 5.43
CA ASN A 189 -0.63 -12.90 5.74
C ASN A 189 -1.45 -11.96 6.66
N LEU A 190 -2.79 -11.96 6.61
CA LEU A 190 -3.59 -11.18 7.56
C LEU A 190 -3.39 -11.70 8.99
N ILE A 191 -3.47 -13.01 9.17
CA ILE A 191 -3.30 -13.65 10.47
C ILE A 191 -1.85 -13.51 10.98
N ALA A 192 -0.88 -13.64 10.08
CA ALA A 192 0.53 -13.43 10.40
C ALA A 192 0.81 -11.99 10.84
N LEU A 193 0.22 -10.99 10.17
CA LEU A 193 0.38 -9.59 10.55
C LEU A 193 -0.16 -9.31 11.95
N HIS A 194 -1.35 -9.82 12.30
CA HIS A 194 -1.89 -9.70 13.66
C HIS A 194 -1.05 -10.47 14.69
N SER A 195 -0.48 -11.64 14.31
CA SER A 195 0.40 -12.40 15.20
C SER A 195 1.70 -11.68 15.52
N ILE A 196 2.24 -10.89 14.58
CA ILE A 196 3.47 -10.12 14.83
C ILE A 196 3.21 -8.71 15.38
N GLU A 197 1.96 -8.25 15.44
CA GLU A 197 1.61 -6.89 15.86
C GLU A 197 2.11 -6.57 17.26
N GLU A 198 1.91 -7.45 18.24
CA GLU A 198 2.34 -7.23 19.62
C GLU A 198 3.85 -6.96 19.75
N VAL A 199 4.64 -7.53 18.83
CA VAL A 199 6.09 -7.42 18.85
C VAL A 199 6.59 -6.25 17.99
N TYR A 200 5.89 -5.94 16.90
CA TYR A 200 6.39 -5.02 15.88
C TYR A 200 5.54 -3.77 15.63
N ALA A 201 4.47 -3.54 16.41
CA ALA A 201 3.70 -2.30 16.32
C ALA A 201 4.62 -1.07 16.48
N GLY A 202 4.55 -0.14 15.54
CA GLY A 202 5.37 1.07 15.54
C GLY A 202 6.87 0.86 15.29
N ARG A 203 7.32 -0.30 14.80
CA ARG A 203 8.76 -0.61 14.62
C ARG A 203 9.21 -0.78 13.17
N VAL A 204 8.28 -0.93 12.23
CA VAL A 204 8.59 -1.13 10.81
C VAL A 204 8.86 0.21 10.14
N LYS A 205 10.03 0.36 9.52
CA LYS A 205 10.43 1.61 8.85
C LYS A 205 9.91 1.71 7.43
N LEU A 206 9.94 0.60 6.70
CA LEU A 206 9.49 0.53 5.31
C LEU A 206 8.65 -0.73 5.10
N ILE A 207 7.48 -0.55 4.52
CA ILE A 207 6.69 -1.64 3.97
C ILE A 207 6.75 -1.53 2.45
N TYR A 208 7.18 -2.59 1.77
CA TYR A 208 7.09 -2.70 0.32
C TYR A 208 6.19 -3.88 -0.01
N LEU A 209 5.20 -3.64 -0.87
CA LEU A 209 4.22 -4.65 -1.25
C LEU A 209 4.13 -4.80 -2.76
N ASP A 210 4.06 -6.04 -3.19
CA ASP A 210 3.76 -6.47 -4.56
C ASP A 210 2.56 -7.42 -4.53
N PRO A 211 1.32 -6.91 -4.27
CA PRO A 211 0.14 -7.75 -4.16
C PRO A 211 -0.27 -8.32 -5.52
N PRO A 212 -1.17 -9.32 -5.59
CA PRO A 212 -1.78 -9.76 -6.84
C PRO A 212 -2.42 -8.58 -7.58
N TYR A 213 -2.12 -8.42 -8.89
CA TYR A 213 -2.53 -7.24 -9.67
C TYR A 213 -3.97 -7.28 -10.19
N ASN A 214 -4.65 -8.41 -10.05
CA ASN A 214 -6.02 -8.62 -10.54
C ASN A 214 -6.18 -8.41 -12.06
N THR A 215 -5.18 -8.83 -12.83
CA THR A 215 -5.13 -8.61 -14.28
C THR A 215 -5.91 -9.64 -15.09
N GLY A 216 -6.39 -10.71 -14.44
CA GLY A 216 -7.00 -11.85 -15.12
C GLY A 216 -6.02 -12.68 -15.96
N SER A 217 -4.73 -12.53 -15.75
CA SER A 217 -3.71 -13.29 -16.47
C SER A 217 -3.24 -14.51 -15.66
N ASP A 218 -3.44 -15.72 -16.18
CA ASP A 218 -3.19 -17.02 -15.55
C ASP A 218 -1.70 -17.34 -15.32
N SER A 219 -0.82 -16.36 -15.23
CA SER A 219 0.64 -16.60 -15.15
C SER A 219 1.16 -16.86 -13.73
N PHE A 220 0.31 -16.72 -12.72
CA PHE A 220 0.66 -16.86 -11.31
C PHE A 220 -0.11 -17.97 -10.61
N SER A 221 0.48 -18.48 -9.53
CA SER A 221 -0.14 -19.43 -8.61
C SER A 221 -1.27 -18.83 -7.76
N TYR A 222 -1.52 -17.52 -7.89
CA TYR A 222 -2.62 -16.81 -7.23
C TYR A 222 -3.80 -16.62 -8.18
N ASN A 223 -5.02 -16.62 -7.65
CA ASN A 223 -6.17 -16.20 -8.41
C ASN A 223 -6.13 -14.68 -8.63
N ASP A 224 -6.05 -14.28 -9.89
CA ASP A 224 -5.90 -12.89 -10.31
C ASP A 224 -7.17 -12.35 -11.00
N GLN A 225 -8.34 -12.95 -10.70
CA GLN A 225 -9.63 -12.59 -11.30
C GLN A 225 -10.67 -12.26 -10.24
N PHE A 226 -10.46 -11.16 -9.54
CA PHE A 226 -11.42 -10.65 -8.57
C PHE A 226 -12.25 -9.50 -9.16
N ASN A 227 -13.48 -9.32 -8.71
CA ASN A 227 -14.06 -8.00 -8.90
C ASN A 227 -13.35 -6.96 -8.02
N HIS A 228 -13.36 -5.70 -8.45
CA HIS A 228 -12.62 -4.62 -7.75
C HIS A 228 -12.98 -4.49 -6.27
N SER A 229 -14.27 -4.62 -5.92
CA SER A 229 -14.70 -4.48 -4.52
C SER A 229 -14.13 -5.56 -3.63
N THR A 230 -14.05 -6.77 -4.14
CA THR A 230 -13.48 -7.91 -3.44
C THR A 230 -11.99 -7.77 -3.23
N TRP A 231 -11.26 -7.41 -4.30
CA TRP A 231 -9.83 -7.18 -4.21
C TRP A 231 -9.50 -6.07 -3.20
N LEU A 232 -10.28 -4.97 -3.22
CA LEU A 232 -10.11 -3.88 -2.29
C LEU A 232 -10.39 -4.27 -0.84
N THR A 233 -11.41 -5.10 -0.60
CA THR A 233 -11.70 -5.61 0.75
C THR A 233 -10.56 -6.50 1.24
N PHE A 234 -10.01 -7.35 0.38
CA PHE A 234 -8.84 -8.18 0.68
C PHE A 234 -7.64 -7.34 1.08
N ILE A 235 -7.33 -6.27 0.35
CA ILE A 235 -6.18 -5.40 0.63
C ILE A 235 -6.44 -4.50 1.83
N LYS A 236 -7.68 -4.03 2.06
CA LYS A 236 -8.03 -3.08 3.13
C LYS A 236 -7.58 -3.57 4.50
N SER A 237 -8.03 -4.75 4.92
CA SER A 237 -7.71 -5.30 6.26
C SER A 237 -6.20 -5.41 6.49
N ARG A 238 -5.44 -5.76 5.46
CA ARG A 238 -3.98 -5.87 5.51
C ARG A 238 -3.28 -4.51 5.57
N LEU A 239 -3.80 -3.51 4.87
CA LEU A 239 -3.25 -2.15 4.93
C LEU A 239 -3.55 -1.46 6.26
N GLU A 240 -4.68 -1.76 6.89
CA GLU A 240 -5.04 -1.22 8.20
C GLU A 240 -4.03 -1.69 9.26
N ILE A 241 -3.77 -2.99 9.36
CA ILE A 241 -2.78 -3.51 10.30
C ILE A 241 -1.34 -3.10 9.91
N ALA A 242 -1.02 -3.05 8.61
CA ALA A 242 0.28 -2.58 8.15
C ALA A 242 0.58 -1.15 8.61
N ARG A 243 -0.42 -0.28 8.65
CA ARG A 243 -0.28 1.08 9.17
C ARG A 243 0.11 1.11 10.64
N GLU A 244 -0.46 0.23 11.47
CA GLU A 244 -0.14 0.15 12.90
C GLU A 244 1.30 -0.34 13.13
N LEU A 245 1.80 -1.24 12.27
CA LEU A 245 3.18 -1.72 12.33
C LEU A 245 4.22 -0.64 11.98
N LEU A 246 3.87 0.38 11.18
CA LEU A 246 4.79 1.44 10.78
C LEU A 246 5.24 2.31 11.95
N THR A 247 6.52 2.71 11.95
CA THR A 247 7.01 3.81 12.79
C THR A 247 6.32 5.13 12.41
N ASP A 248 6.40 6.16 13.26
CA ASP A 248 5.84 7.47 12.93
C ASP A 248 6.43 8.09 11.66
N GLU A 249 7.69 7.79 11.35
CA GLU A 249 8.36 8.19 10.10
C GLU A 249 8.40 7.04 9.07
N GLY A 250 7.57 6.03 9.25
CA GLY A 250 7.51 4.89 8.35
C GLY A 250 6.81 5.21 7.04
N VAL A 251 7.18 4.46 6.02
CA VAL A 251 6.63 4.57 4.65
C VAL A 251 6.12 3.23 4.18
N ILE A 252 4.98 3.25 3.52
CA ILE A 252 4.48 2.13 2.74
C ILE A 252 4.56 2.44 1.25
N ALA A 253 5.09 1.50 0.47
CA ALA A 253 5.21 1.55 -0.98
C ALA A 253 4.47 0.36 -1.59
N VAL A 254 3.36 0.59 -2.28
CA VAL A 254 2.57 -0.48 -2.90
C VAL A 254 2.73 -0.43 -4.40
N HIS A 255 3.29 -1.49 -4.96
CA HIS A 255 3.53 -1.67 -6.39
C HIS A 255 2.31 -2.34 -7.03
N ILE A 256 1.79 -1.76 -8.10
CA ILE A 256 0.56 -2.21 -8.75
C ILE A 256 0.57 -1.79 -10.24
N ASP A 257 -0.26 -2.41 -11.05
CA ASP A 257 -0.50 -1.96 -12.42
C ASP A 257 -1.73 -1.02 -12.52
N ASP A 258 -2.13 -0.69 -13.73
CA ASP A 258 -3.25 0.20 -14.01
C ASP A 258 -4.64 -0.45 -13.78
N SER A 259 -4.71 -1.77 -13.55
CA SER A 259 -5.98 -2.48 -13.32
C SER A 259 -6.61 -2.07 -11.99
N GLU A 260 -5.84 -2.13 -10.91
CA GLU A 260 -6.31 -1.79 -9.56
C GLU A 260 -5.68 -0.50 -9.00
N GLY A 261 -4.65 0.05 -9.64
CA GLY A 261 -3.93 1.23 -9.15
C GLY A 261 -4.82 2.42 -8.77
N PRO A 262 -5.79 2.84 -9.61
CA PRO A 262 -6.69 3.95 -9.27
C PRO A 262 -7.57 3.69 -8.03
N TYR A 263 -8.08 2.46 -7.91
CA TYR A 263 -8.91 2.05 -6.77
C TYR A 263 -8.09 1.92 -5.49
N LEU A 264 -6.90 1.32 -5.60
CA LEU A 264 -5.95 1.22 -4.49
C LEU A 264 -5.57 2.59 -3.94
N LYS A 265 -5.31 3.56 -4.81
CA LYS A 265 -5.00 4.93 -4.39
C LYS A 265 -6.11 5.52 -3.53
N VAL A 266 -7.37 5.37 -3.95
CA VAL A 266 -8.53 5.87 -3.19
C VAL A 266 -8.64 5.15 -1.83
N LEU A 267 -8.40 3.85 -1.80
CA LEU A 267 -8.40 3.08 -0.56
C LEU A 267 -7.28 3.55 0.39
N MET A 268 -6.05 3.74 -0.13
CA MET A 268 -4.93 4.23 0.67
C MET A 268 -5.17 5.65 1.19
N ASP A 269 -5.81 6.52 0.40
CA ASP A 269 -6.26 7.85 0.84
C ASP A 269 -7.23 7.75 2.04
N SER A 270 -8.10 6.72 2.08
CA SER A 270 -9.03 6.52 3.21
C SER A 270 -8.35 6.00 4.47
N ILE A 271 -7.37 5.08 4.33
CA ILE A 271 -6.67 4.44 5.46
C ILE A 271 -5.61 5.37 6.06
N PHE A 272 -4.73 5.93 5.22
CA PHE A 272 -3.58 6.73 5.65
C PHE A 272 -3.88 8.23 5.73
N GLY A 273 -4.97 8.65 5.11
CA GLY A 273 -5.32 10.07 4.91
C GLY A 273 -4.72 10.63 3.62
N ARG A 274 -5.53 11.37 2.86
CA ARG A 274 -5.17 11.93 1.56
C ARG A 274 -3.88 12.78 1.58
N ASN A 275 -3.62 13.50 2.66
CA ASN A 275 -2.41 14.33 2.82
C ASN A 275 -1.17 13.52 3.22
N SER A 276 -1.31 12.23 3.44
CA SER A 276 -0.22 11.30 3.73
C SER A 276 0.42 10.74 2.46
N GLU A 277 -0.24 10.88 1.30
CA GLU A 277 0.39 10.57 0.02
C GLU A 277 1.66 11.41 -0.16
N MET A 278 2.76 10.75 -0.48
CA MET A 278 4.02 11.42 -0.81
C MET A 278 4.11 11.68 -2.32
N PHE A 279 3.93 10.65 -3.12
CA PHE A 279 3.84 10.73 -4.59
C PHE A 279 3.52 9.35 -5.17
N THR A 280 3.15 9.32 -6.44
CA THR A 280 3.07 8.10 -7.25
C THR A 280 4.26 8.09 -8.22
N GLN A 281 5.02 6.98 -8.24
CA GLN A 281 6.12 6.75 -9.15
C GLN A 281 5.71 5.78 -10.26
N TYR A 282 6.01 6.12 -11.51
CA TYR A 282 5.75 5.29 -12.67
C TYR A 282 7.03 4.58 -13.09
N ILE A 283 6.94 3.27 -13.29
CA ILE A 283 8.06 2.39 -13.60
C ILE A 283 7.89 1.84 -15.01
N LEU A 284 8.83 2.14 -15.90
CA LEU A 284 8.88 1.47 -17.21
C LEU A 284 9.44 0.05 -16.99
N VAL A 285 8.59 -0.96 -17.18
CA VAL A 285 8.92 -2.38 -16.97
C VAL A 285 9.20 -3.14 -18.28
N ARG A 286 8.78 -2.59 -19.41
CA ARG A 286 8.99 -3.18 -20.76
C ARG A 286 9.23 -2.10 -21.78
N TYR A 287 10.16 -2.36 -22.72
CA TYR A 287 10.39 -1.47 -23.87
C TYR A 287 9.30 -1.64 -24.93
N ALA A 288 9.01 -0.58 -25.66
CA ALA A 288 7.97 -0.55 -26.69
C ALA A 288 8.18 -1.54 -27.85
N ASP A 289 9.43 -1.85 -28.15
CA ASP A 289 9.84 -2.77 -29.21
C ASP A 289 9.77 -4.26 -28.82
N LYS A 290 9.54 -4.55 -27.54
CA LYS A 290 9.41 -5.92 -27.01
C LYS A 290 7.96 -6.29 -26.79
N THR A 291 7.18 -6.40 -27.85
CA THR A 291 5.83 -6.98 -27.81
C THR A 291 5.90 -8.49 -27.65
N LEU A 292 5.20 -9.02 -26.64
CA LEU A 292 5.22 -10.46 -26.35
C LEU A 292 4.29 -11.26 -27.26
N LYS A 293 3.21 -10.64 -27.75
CA LYS A 293 2.21 -11.27 -28.62
C LYS A 293 1.63 -10.26 -29.60
N SER A 294 1.41 -10.69 -30.85
CA SER A 294 0.77 -9.88 -31.89
C SER A 294 -0.74 -9.73 -31.73
N ASP A 295 -1.34 -10.44 -30.79
CA ASP A 295 -2.78 -10.49 -30.49
C ASP A 295 -3.19 -9.58 -29.32
N MET A 296 -2.28 -8.75 -28.79
CA MET A 296 -2.61 -7.79 -27.76
C MET A 296 -3.07 -6.46 -28.36
N ASP A 297 -4.22 -5.97 -27.97
CA ASP A 297 -4.73 -4.66 -28.38
C ASP A 297 -3.91 -3.51 -27.80
N TYR A 298 -3.40 -3.66 -26.58
CA TYR A 298 -2.62 -2.66 -25.86
C TYR A 298 -1.40 -3.27 -25.19
N HIS A 299 -0.25 -2.61 -25.32
CA HIS A 299 1.00 -3.05 -24.72
C HIS A 299 1.21 -2.36 -23.36
N LYS A 300 0.98 -3.09 -22.25
CA LYS A 300 1.25 -2.60 -20.89
C LYS A 300 2.75 -2.50 -20.65
N GLN A 301 3.28 -1.28 -20.57
CA GLN A 301 4.70 -0.99 -20.42
C GLN A 301 5.06 -0.43 -19.06
N ILE A 302 4.06 0.10 -18.34
CA ILE A 302 4.25 0.89 -17.11
C ILE A 302 3.51 0.22 -15.98
N GLU A 303 4.19 0.12 -14.83
CA GLU A 303 3.59 -0.15 -13.53
C GLU A 303 3.76 1.09 -12.64
N GLN A 304 3.10 1.15 -11.51
CA GLN A 304 3.11 2.30 -10.61
C GLN A 304 3.36 1.87 -9.16
N ILE A 305 4.01 2.74 -8.40
CA ILE A 305 4.21 2.56 -6.96
C ILE A 305 3.60 3.76 -6.25
N HIS A 306 2.65 3.49 -5.35
CA HIS A 306 2.07 4.50 -4.48
C HIS A 306 2.84 4.56 -3.17
N TYR A 307 3.34 5.74 -2.80
CA TYR A 307 4.09 5.97 -1.57
C TYR A 307 3.26 6.78 -0.59
N TYR A 308 3.04 6.22 0.60
CA TYR A 308 2.34 6.87 1.70
C TYR A 308 3.18 6.84 2.97
N LYS A 309 3.14 7.91 3.75
CA LYS A 309 3.63 7.93 5.14
C LYS A 309 2.52 7.46 6.09
N LYS A 310 2.88 7.07 7.31
CA LYS A 310 1.94 6.50 8.29
C LYS A 310 0.67 7.34 8.48
N ASN A 311 0.85 8.67 8.60
CA ASN A 311 -0.27 9.62 8.73
C ASN A 311 0.14 11.02 8.29
N ASN A 312 -0.81 11.96 8.22
CA ASN A 312 -0.55 13.33 7.78
C ASN A 312 0.45 14.09 8.66
N ALA A 313 0.52 13.80 9.95
CA ALA A 313 1.43 14.46 10.89
C ALA A 313 2.89 13.96 10.76
N SER A 314 3.11 12.80 10.13
CA SER A 314 4.43 12.22 9.95
C SER A 314 5.31 13.10 9.06
N VAL A 315 6.55 13.33 9.49
CA VAL A 315 7.56 14.05 8.72
C VAL A 315 8.56 13.04 8.17
N VAL A 316 8.51 12.80 6.86
CA VAL A 316 9.39 11.85 6.18
C VAL A 316 10.30 12.58 5.21
N HIS A 317 11.61 12.42 5.39
CA HIS A 317 12.64 12.97 4.54
C HIS A 317 13.37 11.85 3.78
N PRO A 318 12.94 11.54 2.55
CA PRO A 318 13.59 10.47 1.77
C PRO A 318 15.02 10.84 1.41
N PHE A 319 15.93 9.88 1.48
CA PHE A 319 17.29 10.09 1.01
C PHE A 319 17.31 10.37 -0.49
N LYS A 320 17.88 11.51 -0.87
CA LYS A 320 18.02 11.91 -2.26
C LYS A 320 19.38 11.47 -2.80
N SER A 321 19.41 10.99 -4.03
CA SER A 321 20.67 10.66 -4.69
C SER A 321 21.52 11.93 -4.87
N GLN A 322 22.84 11.76 -4.81
CA GLN A 322 23.79 12.79 -5.11
C GLN A 322 24.37 12.55 -6.50
N GLU A 323 24.47 13.60 -7.28
CA GLU A 323 25.13 13.57 -8.59
C GLU A 323 26.32 14.52 -8.55
N ASP A 324 27.41 14.13 -9.20
CA ASP A 324 28.54 15.04 -9.41
C ASP A 324 28.09 16.27 -10.18
N TYR A 325 28.66 17.41 -9.82
CA TYR A 325 28.31 18.65 -10.48
C TYR A 325 28.79 18.65 -11.93
N ASN A 326 27.86 18.76 -12.89
CA ASN A 326 28.14 18.66 -14.31
C ASN A 326 28.36 20.05 -14.94
N TYR A 327 29.57 20.28 -15.48
CA TYR A 327 29.96 21.53 -16.11
C TYR A 327 29.76 21.57 -17.62
N THR A 328 29.32 20.52 -18.29
CA THR A 328 29.25 20.43 -19.78
C THR A 328 28.45 21.55 -20.45
N LYS A 329 27.53 22.20 -19.72
CA LYS A 329 26.73 23.32 -20.21
C LYS A 329 27.31 24.71 -19.88
N PHE A 330 28.38 24.77 -19.11
CA PHE A 330 29.02 26.02 -18.67
C PHE A 330 30.15 26.39 -19.65
N ILE A 331 29.74 26.80 -20.84
CA ILE A 331 30.59 26.98 -22.03
C ILE A 331 30.64 28.42 -22.54
N TYR A 332 30.06 29.37 -21.83
CA TYR A 332 30.02 30.76 -22.24
C TYR A 332 30.84 31.65 -21.33
N SER A 333 31.43 32.73 -21.90
CA SER A 333 32.05 33.84 -21.17
C SER A 333 31.68 35.15 -21.84
N PHE A 334 31.80 36.25 -21.11
CA PHE A 334 31.63 37.60 -21.64
C PHE A 334 32.95 38.37 -21.48
N ASP A 335 33.41 38.95 -22.59
CA ASP A 335 34.50 39.93 -22.61
C ASP A 335 33.93 41.33 -22.65
N GLU A 336 34.18 42.13 -21.61
CA GLU A 336 33.85 43.53 -21.58
C GLU A 336 34.96 44.30 -22.30
N LEU A 337 34.68 44.78 -23.50
CA LEU A 337 35.64 45.50 -24.39
C LEU A 337 35.73 46.99 -23.99
N GLU A 338 34.61 47.52 -23.49
CA GLU A 338 34.48 48.92 -23.05
C GLU A 338 33.56 49.01 -21.79
N SER A 339 33.61 50.10 -21.09
CA SER A 339 32.72 50.41 -19.98
C SER A 339 31.25 50.46 -20.42
N PRO A 340 30.25 50.11 -19.58
CA PRO A 340 28.83 50.18 -19.90
C PRO A 340 28.46 51.61 -20.34
N PHE A 341 27.65 51.74 -21.38
CA PHE A 341 27.22 53.05 -21.87
C PHE A 341 26.22 53.73 -20.89
N LYS A 342 25.58 52.96 -20.05
CA LYS A 342 24.59 53.45 -19.07
C LYS A 342 24.56 52.52 -17.86
N THR A 343 24.43 53.11 -16.68
CA THR A 343 24.16 52.40 -15.42
C THR A 343 22.88 52.95 -14.82
N ILE A 344 21.95 52.07 -14.45
CA ILE A 344 20.65 52.43 -13.83
C ILE A 344 20.38 51.57 -12.63
N GLU A 345 19.35 51.90 -11.87
CA GLU A 345 18.81 51.08 -10.81
C GLU A 345 17.43 50.51 -11.20
N LEU A 346 17.25 49.21 -11.10
CA LEU A 346 15.96 48.53 -11.38
C LEU A 346 15.69 47.51 -10.27
N GLY A 347 14.51 47.59 -9.66
CA GLY A 347 14.12 46.64 -8.61
C GLY A 347 15.11 46.59 -7.44
N GLY A 348 15.69 47.75 -7.05
CA GLY A 348 16.68 47.83 -5.99
C GLY A 348 18.05 47.22 -6.35
N LYS A 349 18.31 46.99 -7.64
CA LYS A 349 19.59 46.42 -8.11
C LYS A 349 20.26 47.31 -9.14
N ARG A 350 21.58 47.43 -9.03
CA ARG A 350 22.41 48.09 -10.04
C ARG A 350 22.39 47.25 -11.33
N VAL A 351 22.13 47.91 -12.45
CA VAL A 351 22.11 47.33 -13.80
C VAL A 351 23.00 48.15 -14.71
N ASP A 352 24.07 47.55 -15.17
CA ASP A 352 24.98 48.11 -16.16
C ASP A 352 24.52 47.65 -17.56
N ILE A 353 24.41 48.54 -18.49
CA ILE A 353 23.89 48.30 -19.85
C ILE A 353 25.02 48.48 -20.88
N PHE A 354 25.27 47.46 -21.67
CA PHE A 354 26.28 47.42 -22.71
C PHE A 354 25.63 47.37 -24.12
N LYS A 355 26.16 48.17 -25.02
CA LYS A 355 25.87 48.05 -26.44
C LYS A 355 26.62 46.87 -27.04
N LYS A 356 26.17 46.37 -28.18
CA LYS A 356 26.71 45.18 -28.84
C LYS A 356 28.23 45.29 -29.12
N ASN A 357 28.75 46.48 -29.36
CA ASN A 357 30.19 46.72 -29.60
C ASN A 357 31.04 46.83 -28.34
N GLN A 358 30.41 46.94 -27.15
CA GLN A 358 31.11 47.12 -25.88
C GLN A 358 31.30 45.79 -25.14
N ILE A 359 30.63 44.73 -25.54
CA ILE A 359 30.69 43.42 -24.87
C ILE A 359 30.55 42.28 -25.89
N SER A 360 31.35 41.25 -25.76
CA SER A 360 31.36 40.09 -26.65
C SER A 360 31.04 38.82 -25.88
N LEU A 361 30.07 38.04 -26.38
CA LEU A 361 29.77 36.70 -25.91
C LEU A 361 30.67 35.68 -26.62
N LYS A 362 31.48 34.94 -25.85
CA LYS A 362 32.33 33.86 -26.37
C LYS A 362 31.82 32.51 -25.96
N LYS A 363 32.13 31.51 -26.76
CA LYS A 363 31.92 30.12 -26.43
C LYS A 363 33.26 29.43 -26.23
N GLU A 364 33.43 28.80 -25.06
CA GLU A 364 34.71 28.22 -24.63
C GLU A 364 34.52 26.73 -24.28
N THR A 365 35.61 26.05 -23.93
CA THR A 365 35.55 24.73 -23.33
C THR A 365 34.87 24.81 -21.97
N ALA A 366 33.99 23.86 -21.68
CA ALA A 366 33.26 23.80 -20.42
C ALA A 366 34.19 23.80 -19.21
N ASN A 367 33.97 24.71 -18.25
CA ASN A 367 34.78 24.82 -17.06
C ASN A 367 34.01 25.41 -15.87
N ILE A 368 34.61 25.35 -14.68
CA ILE A 368 34.01 25.77 -13.39
C ILE A 368 33.71 27.29 -13.33
N HIS A 369 34.39 28.10 -14.13
CA HIS A 369 34.18 29.54 -14.22
C HIS A 369 33.31 29.96 -15.38
N GLY A 370 32.91 29.00 -16.23
CA GLY A 370 32.04 29.22 -17.37
C GLY A 370 30.64 29.61 -16.97
N LEU A 371 29.89 30.10 -17.95
CA LEU A 371 28.50 30.48 -17.81
C LEU A 371 27.61 29.53 -18.64
N LYS A 372 26.44 29.24 -18.12
CA LYS A 372 25.39 28.47 -18.77
C LYS A 372 24.28 29.39 -19.25
N GLU A 373 23.93 29.30 -20.53
CA GLU A 373 22.83 30.05 -21.13
C GLU A 373 21.46 29.45 -20.69
N VAL A 374 20.54 30.29 -20.26
CA VAL A 374 19.19 29.93 -19.82
C VAL A 374 18.18 30.92 -20.38
N TRP A 375 17.07 30.42 -20.93
CA TRP A 375 15.97 31.27 -21.37
C TRP A 375 15.28 31.97 -20.20
N ALA A 376 15.11 33.31 -20.34
CA ALA A 376 14.33 34.10 -19.41
C ALA A 376 12.85 34.13 -19.85
N THR A 377 12.13 33.04 -19.59
CA THR A 377 10.75 32.86 -20.09
C THR A 377 9.66 33.54 -19.24
N GLY A 378 10.01 34.03 -18.07
CA GLY A 378 9.06 34.71 -17.18
C GLY A 378 7.98 33.84 -16.52
N THR A 379 7.86 32.60 -16.91
CA THR A 379 6.99 31.62 -16.24
C THR A 379 7.74 30.98 -15.11
N ILE A 380 7.45 31.39 -13.85
CA ILE A 380 8.25 30.87 -12.76
C ILE A 380 7.36 30.64 -11.57
N LEU A 381 7.12 29.38 -11.35
CA LEU A 381 6.48 28.88 -10.14
C LEU A 381 7.48 28.85 -8.98
N ASP A 382 8.78 28.64 -9.22
CA ASP A 382 9.77 28.43 -8.16
C ASP A 382 10.97 29.36 -8.25
N GLY A 383 11.04 30.33 -7.35
CA GLY A 383 12.26 30.98 -6.85
C GLY A 383 13.36 31.45 -7.81
N ASN A 384 13.21 31.32 -9.11
CA ASN A 384 14.21 31.79 -10.07
C ASN A 384 14.25 33.32 -10.13
N SER A 385 15.08 33.91 -9.29
CA SER A 385 15.26 35.34 -9.16
C SER A 385 15.62 36.01 -10.49
N SER A 386 16.40 35.36 -11.36
CA SER A 386 16.82 35.91 -12.65
C SER A 386 15.71 36.01 -13.66
N GLY A 387 14.93 34.94 -13.87
CA GLY A 387 13.80 34.98 -14.79
C GLY A 387 12.72 35.96 -14.34
N ARG A 388 12.46 36.05 -13.03
CA ARG A 388 11.53 37.01 -12.44
C ARG A 388 12.02 38.43 -12.65
N PHE A 389 13.31 38.70 -12.40
CA PHE A 389 13.91 39.99 -12.64
C PHE A 389 13.80 40.41 -14.11
N PHE A 390 14.08 39.48 -15.05
CA PHE A 390 13.93 39.76 -16.48
C PHE A 390 12.47 40.14 -16.83
N ARG A 391 11.51 39.38 -16.37
CA ARG A 391 10.08 39.62 -16.61
C ARG A 391 9.66 40.99 -16.10
N ASP A 392 10.02 41.32 -14.87
CA ASP A 392 9.47 42.46 -14.14
C ASP A 392 10.20 43.78 -14.54
N TYR A 393 11.46 43.71 -14.94
CA TYR A 393 12.29 44.91 -15.12
C TYR A 393 12.98 45.02 -16.47
N LEU A 394 13.23 43.93 -17.19
CA LEU A 394 13.96 43.96 -18.47
C LEU A 394 13.06 43.73 -19.70
N THR A 395 11.89 43.13 -19.52
CA THR A 395 10.92 42.95 -20.60
C THR A 395 10.44 44.31 -21.11
N GLY A 396 10.48 44.54 -22.41
CA GLY A 396 10.03 45.78 -23.03
C GLY A 396 11.05 46.93 -23.06
N ARG A 397 12.19 46.82 -22.35
CA ARG A 397 13.21 47.86 -22.32
C ARG A 397 13.91 48.08 -23.66
N TYR A 398 13.73 47.22 -24.66
CA TYR A 398 14.23 47.44 -26.02
C TYR A 398 13.72 48.76 -26.64
N ASN A 399 12.60 49.32 -26.15
CA ASN A 399 12.12 50.62 -26.59
C ASN A 399 13.01 51.77 -26.07
N GLU A 400 13.63 51.59 -24.90
CA GLU A 400 14.50 52.61 -24.28
C GLU A 400 16.00 52.38 -24.56
N ASP A 401 16.43 51.11 -24.52
CA ASP A 401 17.84 50.76 -24.56
C ASP A 401 18.32 50.22 -25.94
N GLY A 402 17.32 49.89 -26.81
CA GLY A 402 17.57 49.33 -28.14
C GLY A 402 17.66 47.78 -28.14
N TYR A 403 17.79 47.23 -29.35
CA TYR A 403 17.93 45.78 -29.56
C TYR A 403 19.40 45.34 -29.44
N GLY A 404 19.62 44.13 -28.93
CA GLY A 404 20.94 43.50 -28.89
C GLY A 404 21.81 43.96 -27.74
N VAL A 405 21.25 44.68 -26.74
CA VAL A 405 21.95 45.10 -25.53
C VAL A 405 22.16 43.95 -24.59
N VAL A 406 23.19 44.04 -23.76
CA VAL A 406 23.46 43.12 -22.66
C VAL A 406 23.39 43.90 -21.35
N TYR A 407 22.64 43.29 -20.41
CA TYR A 407 22.51 43.85 -19.05
C TYR A 407 23.37 43.04 -18.10
N ARG A 408 24.21 43.67 -17.26
CA ARG A 408 24.88 43.08 -16.12
C ARG A 408 24.12 43.52 -14.87
N VAL A 409 23.43 42.58 -14.24
CA VAL A 409 22.61 42.85 -13.04
C VAL A 409 23.36 42.36 -11.82
N TRP A 410 23.66 43.30 -10.91
CA TRP A 410 24.38 43.02 -9.68
C TRP A 410 23.46 42.51 -8.55
N GLY A 411 24.04 41.71 -7.64
CA GLY A 411 23.29 41.19 -6.48
C GLY A 411 22.19 40.21 -6.83
N ILE A 412 22.36 39.42 -7.88
CA ILE A 412 21.39 38.40 -8.33
C ILE A 412 22.13 37.08 -8.56
N GLY A 413 21.52 35.99 -8.05
CA GLY A 413 22.08 34.66 -8.15
C GLY A 413 23.03 34.31 -7.02
N ASP A 414 23.46 33.06 -7.01
CA ASP A 414 24.32 32.39 -6.04
C ASP A 414 25.71 32.02 -6.63
N ASP A 415 25.94 32.42 -7.88
CA ASP A 415 27.23 32.22 -8.55
C ASP A 415 28.34 33.16 -8.05
N GLY A 416 29.59 32.75 -8.24
CA GLY A 416 30.76 33.44 -7.70
C GLY A 416 30.95 34.86 -8.20
N ASN A 417 30.26 35.27 -9.26
CA ASN A 417 30.48 36.58 -9.90
C ASN A 417 29.71 37.74 -9.24
N LYS A 418 28.83 37.49 -8.28
CA LYS A 418 27.97 38.50 -7.65
C LYS A 418 27.07 39.28 -8.62
N TYR A 419 27.02 38.94 -9.89
CA TYR A 419 26.17 39.48 -10.93
C TYR A 419 25.83 38.43 -11.99
N ARG A 420 24.81 38.69 -12.78
CA ARG A 420 24.47 37.88 -13.97
C ARG A 420 24.32 38.78 -15.18
N TYR A 421 24.74 38.23 -16.34
CA TYR A 421 24.44 38.83 -17.63
C TYR A 421 23.08 38.40 -18.12
N PHE A 422 22.38 39.35 -18.74
CA PHE A 422 21.11 39.13 -19.44
C PHE A 422 21.23 39.71 -20.85
N THR A 423 20.71 39.00 -21.82
CA THR A 423 20.56 39.52 -23.17
C THR A 423 19.10 39.90 -23.42
N GLY A 424 18.86 41.12 -23.85
CA GLY A 424 17.55 41.57 -24.29
C GLY A 424 17.19 40.96 -25.67
N PRO A 425 16.02 41.33 -26.21
CA PRO A 425 15.61 40.94 -27.56
C PRO A 425 16.65 41.36 -28.61
N GLN A 426 16.96 40.44 -29.52
CA GLN A 426 18.04 40.64 -30.50
C GLN A 426 17.53 41.24 -31.82
N LYS A 427 16.21 41.24 -32.05
CA LYS A 427 15.58 41.74 -33.31
C LYS A 427 14.15 42.21 -33.03
N VAL A 428 13.65 43.03 -33.95
CA VAL A 428 12.25 43.51 -33.94
C VAL A 428 11.27 42.36 -33.89
N GLY A 429 10.25 42.48 -33.03
CA GLY A 429 9.25 41.46 -32.79
C GLY A 429 9.63 40.35 -31.78
N ALA A 430 10.89 40.31 -31.34
CA ALA A 430 11.30 39.42 -30.27
C ALA A 430 11.08 40.10 -28.91
N THR A 431 10.48 39.37 -27.98
CA THR A 431 10.21 39.85 -26.60
C THR A 431 10.99 39.04 -25.53
N LYS A 432 11.52 37.88 -25.92
CA LYS A 432 12.22 36.95 -25.04
C LYS A 432 13.70 37.29 -24.96
N GLY A 433 14.28 37.10 -23.77
CA GLY A 433 15.71 37.23 -23.51
C GLY A 433 16.28 35.97 -22.86
N LYS A 434 17.58 36.04 -22.60
CA LYS A 434 18.33 34.98 -21.94
C LYS A 434 19.10 35.56 -20.77
N TYR A 435 19.41 34.70 -19.79
CA TYR A 435 20.39 35.05 -18.78
C TYR A 435 21.49 33.98 -18.73
N PHE A 436 22.63 34.38 -18.18
CA PHE A 436 23.81 33.53 -18.11
C PHE A 436 24.11 33.24 -16.64
N GLN A 437 24.00 31.99 -16.27
CA GLN A 437 24.16 31.50 -14.92
C GLN A 437 25.59 30.94 -14.74
N GLY A 438 26.30 31.40 -13.73
CA GLY A 438 27.58 30.81 -13.31
C GLY A 438 27.37 29.56 -12.46
N VAL A 439 28.47 28.87 -12.18
CA VAL A 439 28.52 27.77 -11.22
C VAL A 439 28.35 28.40 -9.81
N PRO A 440 27.52 27.76 -8.91
CA PRO A 440 27.38 28.27 -7.54
C PRO A 440 28.73 28.45 -6.82
N SER A 441 28.83 29.49 -6.02
CA SER A 441 30.09 29.82 -5.33
C SER A 441 30.59 28.71 -4.38
N ALA A 442 29.69 28.00 -3.74
CA ALA A 442 30.02 26.85 -2.89
C ALA A 442 30.65 25.68 -3.68
N VAL A 443 30.25 25.50 -4.97
CA VAL A 443 30.86 24.52 -5.86
C VAL A 443 32.21 24.98 -6.37
N GLN A 444 32.33 26.26 -6.75
CA GLN A 444 33.60 26.83 -7.21
C GLN A 444 34.69 26.77 -6.15
N SER A 445 34.33 26.94 -4.88
CA SER A 445 35.24 26.83 -3.73
C SER A 445 35.57 25.40 -3.29
N GLY A 446 34.93 24.39 -3.90
CA GLY A 446 35.08 22.98 -3.53
C GLY A 446 34.37 22.57 -2.24
N LEU A 447 33.58 23.46 -1.62
CA LEU A 447 32.77 23.15 -0.44
C LEU A 447 31.63 22.15 -0.76
N VAL A 448 31.17 22.17 -1.98
CA VAL A 448 30.11 21.25 -2.50
C VAL A 448 30.61 20.70 -3.80
N THR A 449 30.71 19.36 -3.88
CA THR A 449 31.13 18.65 -5.10
C THR A 449 29.94 17.97 -5.79
N THR A 450 28.86 17.77 -5.06
CA THR A 450 27.68 17.03 -5.52
C THR A 450 26.41 17.88 -5.41
N LYS A 451 25.41 17.50 -6.19
CA LYS A 451 24.09 18.12 -6.22
C LYS A 451 23.05 17.09 -5.82
N LEU A 452 22.17 17.44 -4.90
CA LEU A 452 21.00 16.61 -4.59
C LEU A 452 20.05 16.60 -5.77
N LYS A 453 19.70 15.38 -6.23
CA LYS A 453 18.76 15.16 -7.31
C LYS A 453 17.35 15.01 -6.74
N PRO A 454 16.33 15.73 -7.23
CA PRO A 454 14.95 15.44 -6.90
C PRO A 454 14.59 14.00 -7.27
N LEU A 455 13.70 13.38 -6.50
CA LEU A 455 13.20 12.05 -6.84
C LEU A 455 12.40 12.12 -8.14
N GLU A 456 12.66 11.17 -9.03
CA GLU A 456 12.01 11.13 -10.33
C GLU A 456 10.63 10.44 -10.21
N GLY A 457 9.59 11.06 -10.77
CA GLY A 457 8.25 10.47 -10.85
C GLY A 457 8.12 9.38 -11.91
N PHE A 458 9.10 9.26 -12.80
CA PHE A 458 9.19 8.20 -13.81
C PHE A 458 10.61 7.68 -13.86
N ILE A 459 10.77 6.34 -13.82
CA ILE A 459 12.07 5.68 -13.93
C ILE A 459 12.01 4.53 -14.95
N ASP A 460 13.10 4.37 -15.70
CA ASP A 460 13.27 3.25 -16.64
C ASP A 460 13.97 2.08 -15.94
N MET A 461 13.21 1.01 -15.72
CA MET A 461 13.69 -0.25 -15.16
C MET A 461 13.51 -1.43 -16.14
N ALA A 462 13.09 -1.17 -17.39
CA ALA A 462 12.79 -2.24 -18.35
C ALA A 462 13.98 -3.18 -18.59
N GLY A 463 15.21 -2.65 -18.59
CA GLY A 463 16.43 -3.46 -18.67
C GLY A 463 16.64 -4.36 -17.44
N ALA A 464 16.30 -3.89 -16.25
CA ALA A 464 16.39 -4.68 -15.03
C ALA A 464 15.33 -5.80 -15.03
N PHE A 465 14.08 -5.49 -15.36
CA PHE A 465 13.01 -6.50 -15.49
C PHE A 465 13.31 -7.57 -16.54
N GLY A 466 14.07 -7.25 -17.61
CA GLY A 466 14.46 -8.21 -18.63
C GLY A 466 15.46 -9.27 -18.16
N ASN A 467 16.15 -9.09 -17.03
CA ASN A 467 17.27 -9.91 -16.59
C ASN A 467 17.05 -10.62 -15.25
N ILE A 468 15.82 -10.57 -14.67
CA ILE A 468 15.55 -11.05 -13.31
C ILE A 468 15.40 -12.58 -13.17
N ARG A 469 15.27 -13.32 -14.28
CA ARG A 469 14.90 -14.74 -14.25
C ARG A 469 15.77 -15.57 -13.30
N HIS A 470 17.08 -15.34 -13.27
CA HIS A 470 18.04 -16.09 -12.47
C HIS A 470 18.54 -15.35 -11.22
N GLU A 471 17.99 -14.17 -10.94
CA GLU A 471 18.39 -13.35 -9.80
C GLU A 471 18.12 -14.09 -8.48
N GLY A 472 19.10 -14.10 -7.56
CA GLY A 472 19.05 -14.84 -6.30
C GLY A 472 19.20 -16.36 -6.43
N GLY A 473 19.60 -16.88 -7.60
CA GLY A 473 19.82 -18.31 -7.82
C GLY A 473 18.55 -19.17 -7.82
N VAL A 474 17.37 -18.54 -7.93
CA VAL A 474 16.08 -19.23 -8.03
C VAL A 474 15.41 -18.89 -9.36
N GLU A 475 15.00 -19.91 -10.09
CA GLU A 475 14.35 -19.71 -11.37
C GLU A 475 12.86 -19.41 -11.19
N MET A 476 12.41 -18.28 -11.76
CA MET A 476 11.01 -17.91 -11.81
C MET A 476 10.75 -17.14 -13.11
N ARG A 477 9.76 -17.56 -13.88
CA ARG A 477 9.50 -17.02 -15.22
C ARG A 477 8.84 -15.63 -15.17
N SER A 478 8.08 -15.35 -14.13
CA SER A 478 7.32 -14.10 -13.94
C SER A 478 7.16 -13.80 -12.45
N GLY A 479 6.78 -12.59 -12.08
CA GLY A 479 6.43 -12.21 -10.71
C GLY A 479 7.57 -11.80 -9.80
N LYS A 480 8.83 -11.84 -10.25
CA LYS A 480 9.94 -11.24 -9.49
C LYS A 480 9.99 -9.74 -9.69
N LYS A 481 10.40 -9.02 -8.68
CA LYS A 481 10.84 -7.63 -8.79
C LYS A 481 12.36 -7.54 -8.79
N PRO A 482 12.97 -6.67 -9.63
CA PRO A 482 14.42 -6.52 -9.69
C PRO A 482 14.99 -5.98 -8.38
N GLU A 483 16.03 -6.60 -7.85
CA GLU A 483 16.75 -6.09 -6.67
C GLU A 483 17.27 -4.66 -6.90
N LYS A 484 17.61 -4.29 -8.13
CA LYS A 484 18.03 -2.93 -8.50
C LYS A 484 16.93 -1.89 -8.19
N MET A 485 15.68 -2.19 -8.50
CA MET A 485 14.55 -1.30 -8.19
C MET A 485 14.28 -1.25 -6.68
N LEU A 486 14.30 -2.40 -6.02
CA LEU A 486 14.09 -2.50 -4.57
C LEU A 486 15.20 -1.78 -3.79
N LYS A 487 16.46 -1.84 -4.24
CA LYS A 487 17.58 -1.07 -3.69
C LYS A 487 17.27 0.43 -3.66
N GLU A 488 16.77 0.98 -4.77
CA GLU A 488 16.41 2.39 -4.85
C GLU A 488 15.34 2.78 -3.83
N ILE A 489 14.34 1.92 -3.59
CA ILE A 489 13.25 2.14 -2.64
C ILE A 489 13.77 2.04 -1.20
N ILE A 490 14.45 0.94 -0.88
CA ILE A 490 14.96 0.65 0.46
C ILE A 490 15.97 1.73 0.88
N GLN A 491 16.88 2.13 0.00
CA GLN A 491 17.86 3.17 0.28
C GLN A 491 17.22 4.53 0.58
N ARG A 492 16.09 4.85 -0.06
CA ARG A 492 15.42 6.15 0.11
C ARG A 492 14.69 6.28 1.44
N TYR A 493 14.11 5.19 1.95
CA TYR A 493 13.17 5.24 3.06
C TYR A 493 13.61 4.47 4.30
N SER A 494 14.81 3.87 4.28
CA SER A 494 15.37 3.17 5.43
C SER A 494 16.86 3.37 5.58
N SER A 495 17.35 3.19 6.80
CA SER A 495 18.76 3.14 7.18
C SER A 495 19.18 1.70 7.51
N GLU A 496 20.49 1.48 7.74
CA GLU A 496 20.98 0.19 8.23
C GLU A 496 20.29 -0.19 9.54
N ASN A 497 19.99 -1.48 9.70
CA ASN A 497 19.25 -2.09 10.81
C ASN A 497 17.75 -1.72 10.92
N ASP A 498 17.22 -0.83 10.07
CA ASP A 498 15.78 -0.61 10.00
C ASP A 498 15.06 -1.87 9.48
N ILE A 499 13.80 -2.05 9.91
CA ILE A 499 12.97 -3.18 9.50
C ILE A 499 12.24 -2.84 8.19
N VAL A 500 12.39 -3.72 7.21
CA VAL A 500 11.65 -3.74 5.95
C VAL A 500 10.67 -4.90 5.98
N LEU A 501 9.38 -4.63 5.83
CA LEU A 501 8.30 -5.63 5.83
C LEU A 501 7.76 -5.84 4.42
N ASP A 502 7.58 -7.12 4.04
CA ASP A 502 6.88 -7.53 2.82
C ASP A 502 5.99 -8.74 3.15
N PHE A 503 4.67 -8.54 3.17
CA PHE A 503 3.73 -9.61 3.48
C PHE A 503 3.08 -10.25 2.23
N PHE A 504 3.67 -9.99 1.06
CA PHE A 504 3.49 -10.75 -0.18
C PHE A 504 4.86 -11.23 -0.66
N GLY A 505 5.54 -12.01 0.17
CA GLY A 505 6.96 -12.34 0.06
C GLY A 505 7.38 -12.96 -1.28
N GLY A 506 6.52 -13.77 -1.89
CA GLY A 506 6.75 -14.40 -3.18
C GLY A 506 8.10 -15.09 -3.27
N SER A 507 8.94 -14.63 -4.20
CA SER A 507 10.30 -15.18 -4.38
C SER A 507 11.36 -14.61 -3.43
N GLY A 508 10.99 -13.72 -2.50
CA GLY A 508 11.89 -13.11 -1.53
C GLY A 508 12.81 -12.02 -2.09
N SER A 509 12.42 -11.33 -3.15
CA SER A 509 13.25 -10.25 -3.72
C SER A 509 13.49 -9.12 -2.74
N THR A 510 12.45 -8.70 -2.02
CA THR A 510 12.52 -7.64 -1.01
C THR A 510 13.42 -8.04 0.15
N ALA A 511 13.23 -9.23 0.71
CA ALA A 511 14.03 -9.75 1.81
C ALA A 511 15.51 -9.90 1.43
N ALA A 512 15.80 -10.43 0.23
CA ALA A 512 17.16 -10.57 -0.30
C ALA A 512 17.85 -9.20 -0.45
N THR A 513 17.12 -8.19 -0.99
CA THR A 513 17.65 -6.84 -1.16
C THR A 513 17.90 -6.18 0.20
N ALA A 514 16.97 -6.30 1.13
CA ALA A 514 17.10 -5.76 2.49
C ALA A 514 18.34 -6.33 3.19
N LEU A 515 18.52 -7.66 3.16
CA LEU A 515 19.67 -8.33 3.77
C LEU A 515 21.00 -7.87 3.15
N LYS A 516 21.10 -7.84 1.82
CA LYS A 516 22.30 -7.35 1.10
C LYS A 516 22.64 -5.89 1.41
N MET A 517 21.66 -5.11 1.87
CA MET A 517 21.83 -3.70 2.24
C MET A 517 21.96 -3.49 3.76
N ASN A 518 22.16 -4.53 4.57
CA ASN A 518 22.22 -4.46 6.02
C ASN A 518 20.94 -3.90 6.68
N ARG A 519 19.77 -4.16 6.08
CA ARG A 519 18.47 -3.93 6.70
C ARG A 519 17.94 -5.24 7.24
N ARG A 520 17.19 -5.16 8.32
CA ARG A 520 16.42 -6.30 8.79
C ARG A 520 15.19 -6.48 7.91
N PHE A 521 14.68 -7.69 7.81
CA PHE A 521 13.45 -7.94 7.08
C PHE A 521 12.49 -8.83 7.86
N ILE A 522 11.22 -8.62 7.60
CA ILE A 522 10.13 -9.53 7.94
C ILE A 522 9.39 -9.80 6.64
N THR A 523 9.17 -11.07 6.33
CA THR A 523 8.42 -11.43 5.12
C THR A 523 7.44 -12.55 5.43
N VAL A 524 6.25 -12.45 4.83
CA VAL A 524 5.19 -13.45 4.99
C VAL A 524 4.86 -14.04 3.65
N GLU A 525 4.72 -15.36 3.59
CA GLU A 525 4.31 -16.09 2.40
C GLU A 525 3.50 -17.32 2.80
N GLN A 526 2.44 -17.60 2.06
CA GLN A 526 1.52 -18.70 2.36
C GLN A 526 1.76 -19.94 1.48
N ILE A 527 2.16 -19.71 0.22
CA ILE A 527 2.25 -20.77 -0.79
C ILE A 527 3.55 -21.57 -0.61
N ASP A 528 3.44 -22.89 -0.38
CA ASP A 528 4.57 -23.78 -0.12
C ASP A 528 5.67 -23.69 -1.19
N GLU A 529 5.31 -23.64 -2.47
CA GLU A 529 6.28 -23.52 -3.56
C GLU A 529 7.05 -22.17 -3.50
N GLN A 530 6.36 -21.08 -3.16
CA GLN A 530 6.98 -19.77 -3.02
C GLN A 530 7.84 -19.71 -1.76
N VAL A 531 7.38 -20.24 -0.64
CA VAL A 531 8.17 -20.38 0.61
C VAL A 531 9.46 -21.14 0.35
N TYR A 532 9.40 -22.22 -0.41
CA TYR A 532 10.60 -22.98 -0.80
C TYR A 532 11.58 -22.11 -1.59
N LYS A 533 11.10 -21.38 -2.60
CA LYS A 533 11.93 -20.47 -3.42
C LYS A 533 12.51 -19.32 -2.60
N LEU A 534 11.70 -18.73 -1.72
CA LEU A 534 12.09 -17.66 -0.82
C LEU A 534 13.22 -18.11 0.11
N LYS A 535 13.05 -19.23 0.82
CA LYS A 535 14.11 -19.81 1.67
C LYS A 535 15.39 -20.09 0.88
N LYS A 536 15.27 -20.77 -0.26
CA LYS A 536 16.41 -21.08 -1.13
C LYS A 536 17.16 -19.83 -1.58
N ARG A 537 16.43 -18.77 -1.96
CA ARG A 537 17.04 -17.48 -2.33
C ARG A 537 17.83 -16.88 -1.17
N LEU A 538 17.25 -16.83 0.02
CA LEU A 538 17.92 -16.25 1.18
C LEU A 538 19.12 -17.07 1.65
N VAL A 539 19.05 -18.40 1.58
CA VAL A 539 20.21 -19.27 1.80
C VAL A 539 21.33 -18.97 0.80
N ASN A 540 21.00 -18.79 -0.50
CA ASN A 540 21.98 -18.38 -1.50
C ASN A 540 22.60 -17.01 -1.16
N VAL A 541 21.78 -16.05 -0.71
CA VAL A 541 22.25 -14.70 -0.32
C VAL A 541 23.22 -14.80 0.86
N ILE A 542 22.88 -15.54 1.92
CA ILE A 542 23.77 -15.77 3.06
C ILE A 542 25.08 -16.41 2.62
N ASN A 543 25.02 -17.34 1.65
CA ASN A 543 26.21 -18.02 1.11
C ASN A 543 26.97 -17.19 0.06
N GLY A 544 26.67 -15.90 -0.10
CA GLY A 544 27.41 -14.99 -0.98
C GLY A 544 26.93 -14.97 -2.43
N ASP A 545 25.61 -14.99 -2.66
CA ASP A 545 25.03 -14.77 -3.99
C ASP A 545 25.66 -13.57 -4.70
N THR A 546 26.03 -13.75 -5.97
CA THR A 546 26.70 -12.72 -6.79
C THR A 546 25.76 -12.01 -7.76
N THR A 547 24.48 -12.35 -7.74
CA THR A 547 23.46 -11.79 -8.66
C THR A 547 22.83 -10.52 -8.10
N GLY A 548 21.93 -9.90 -8.87
CA GLY A 548 21.20 -8.72 -8.45
C GLY A 548 22.10 -7.54 -8.10
N ILE A 549 21.92 -6.99 -6.92
CA ILE A 549 22.70 -5.83 -6.42
C ILE A 549 24.03 -6.20 -5.74
N SER A 550 24.37 -7.49 -5.65
CA SER A 550 25.54 -7.95 -4.85
C SER A 550 26.82 -7.18 -5.17
N LYS A 551 27.10 -6.93 -6.46
CA LYS A 551 28.26 -6.13 -6.88
C LYS A 551 28.15 -4.67 -6.47
N ASP A 552 26.95 -4.09 -6.56
CA ASP A 552 26.72 -2.68 -6.27
C ASP A 552 26.90 -2.33 -4.80
N VAL A 553 26.64 -3.31 -3.91
CA VAL A 553 26.75 -3.15 -2.45
C VAL A 553 27.94 -3.91 -1.86
N ASN A 554 28.79 -4.49 -2.72
CA ASN A 554 29.95 -5.29 -2.34
C ASN A 554 29.60 -6.46 -1.39
N TRP A 555 28.48 -7.13 -1.65
CA TRP A 555 28.01 -8.24 -0.83
C TRP A 555 28.94 -9.46 -0.91
N GLN A 556 29.32 -10.01 0.25
CA GLN A 556 30.21 -11.18 0.35
C GLN A 556 29.53 -12.37 1.04
N GLY A 557 28.25 -12.26 1.35
CA GLY A 557 27.53 -13.22 2.17
C GLY A 557 27.46 -12.81 3.63
N GLY A 558 26.84 -13.65 4.43
CA GLY A 558 26.62 -13.42 5.87
C GLY A 558 25.16 -13.10 6.22
N GLY A 559 24.95 -12.79 7.50
CA GLY A 559 23.62 -12.59 8.06
C GLY A 559 22.96 -13.90 8.47
N SER A 560 21.76 -13.81 8.97
CA SER A 560 20.92 -14.94 9.39
C SER A 560 19.44 -14.59 9.23
N PHE A 561 18.60 -15.61 9.25
CA PHE A 561 17.15 -15.44 9.38
C PHE A 561 16.54 -16.63 10.12
N VAL A 562 15.39 -16.38 10.72
CA VAL A 562 14.53 -17.40 11.31
C VAL A 562 13.33 -17.60 10.39
N TYR A 563 13.02 -18.85 10.13
CA TYR A 563 11.80 -19.29 9.49
C TYR A 563 10.87 -19.89 10.55
N ALA A 564 9.60 -19.52 10.56
CA ALA A 564 8.59 -20.12 11.41
C ALA A 564 7.26 -20.23 10.65
N GLU A 565 6.42 -21.17 11.06
CA GLU A 565 5.11 -21.41 10.46
C GLU A 565 4.00 -21.10 11.48
N LEU A 566 2.89 -20.51 11.05
CA LEU A 566 1.69 -20.47 11.89
C LEU A 566 1.17 -21.90 12.05
N MET A 567 0.91 -22.31 13.27
CA MET A 567 0.44 -23.67 13.58
C MET A 567 -0.96 -23.91 13.04
N GLU A 568 -1.05 -24.70 11.96
CA GLU A 568 -2.30 -24.96 11.27
C GLU A 568 -3.23 -25.87 12.12
N LYS A 569 -4.50 -25.50 12.17
CA LYS A 569 -5.60 -26.31 12.74
C LYS A 569 -6.53 -26.72 11.59
N ASN A 570 -7.63 -26.02 11.38
CA ASN A 570 -8.55 -26.30 10.26
C ASN A 570 -7.95 -25.92 8.89
N GLN A 571 -6.94 -25.07 8.82
CA GLN A 571 -6.28 -24.69 7.56
C GLN A 571 -5.67 -25.88 6.82
N GLY A 572 -5.11 -26.86 7.54
CA GLY A 572 -4.59 -28.08 6.95
C GLY A 572 -5.70 -28.88 6.27
N TYR A 573 -6.85 -29.01 6.93
CA TYR A 573 -8.00 -29.71 6.36
C TYR A 573 -8.59 -28.98 5.13
N LEU A 574 -8.63 -27.65 5.16
CA LEU A 574 -9.05 -26.86 3.99
C LEU A 574 -8.17 -27.14 2.77
N LYS A 575 -6.86 -27.21 2.96
CA LYS A 575 -5.91 -27.58 1.90
C LYS A 575 -6.20 -28.99 1.36
N ASP A 576 -6.41 -29.96 2.26
CA ASP A 576 -6.73 -31.32 1.87
C ASP A 576 -8.01 -31.40 1.05
N VAL A 577 -9.10 -30.74 1.48
CA VAL A 577 -10.37 -30.68 0.73
C VAL A 577 -10.16 -30.12 -0.68
N GLN A 578 -9.36 -29.08 -0.80
CA GLN A 578 -9.08 -28.44 -2.10
C GLN A 578 -8.33 -29.36 -3.06
N HIS A 579 -7.40 -30.17 -2.55
CA HIS A 579 -6.56 -31.05 -3.36
C HIS A 579 -7.24 -32.38 -3.74
N THR A 580 -8.45 -32.68 -3.22
CA THR A 580 -9.16 -33.88 -3.62
C THR A 580 -9.54 -33.86 -5.09
N GLU A 581 -9.40 -34.99 -5.78
CA GLU A 581 -9.73 -35.14 -7.20
C GLU A 581 -10.96 -36.00 -7.43
N THR A 582 -11.42 -36.68 -6.39
CA THR A 582 -12.60 -37.59 -6.44
C THR A 582 -13.47 -37.37 -5.20
N THR A 583 -14.78 -37.71 -5.34
CA THR A 583 -15.72 -37.66 -4.21
C THR A 583 -15.27 -38.57 -3.07
N LYS A 584 -14.70 -39.74 -3.38
CA LYS A 584 -14.19 -40.65 -2.35
C LYS A 584 -13.02 -40.02 -1.54
N GLN A 585 -12.08 -39.39 -2.23
CA GLN A 585 -10.99 -38.67 -1.52
C GLN A 585 -11.54 -37.56 -0.63
N LEU A 586 -12.57 -36.84 -1.07
CA LEU A 586 -13.22 -35.80 -0.26
C LEU A 586 -13.90 -36.42 0.97
N GLU A 587 -14.62 -37.54 0.82
CA GLU A 587 -15.25 -38.27 1.93
C GLU A 587 -14.18 -38.77 2.93
N ASP A 588 -13.06 -39.32 2.46
CA ASP A 588 -11.93 -39.77 3.29
C ASP A 588 -11.31 -38.57 4.08
N VAL A 589 -11.22 -37.40 3.47
CA VAL A 589 -10.76 -36.18 4.16
C VAL A 589 -11.77 -35.79 5.25
N VAL A 590 -13.06 -35.75 4.95
CA VAL A 590 -14.09 -35.35 5.94
C VAL A 590 -14.15 -36.35 7.10
N HIS A 591 -13.99 -37.64 6.85
CA HIS A 591 -13.89 -38.63 7.94
C HIS A 591 -12.66 -38.37 8.83
N ARG A 592 -11.49 -38.08 8.25
CA ARG A 592 -10.30 -37.70 9.02
C ARG A 592 -10.52 -36.41 9.82
N MET A 593 -11.29 -35.45 9.28
CA MET A 593 -11.64 -34.22 10.01
C MET A 593 -12.48 -34.51 11.25
N ILE A 594 -13.51 -35.38 11.10
CA ILE A 594 -14.37 -35.78 12.22
C ILE A 594 -13.59 -36.55 13.28
N GLU A 595 -12.77 -37.52 12.88
CA GLU A 595 -11.95 -38.33 13.77
C GLU A 595 -10.81 -37.52 14.42
N GLY A 596 -10.24 -36.57 13.69
CA GLY A 596 -9.14 -35.73 14.13
C GLY A 596 -9.55 -34.51 14.92
N GLY A 597 -10.86 -34.33 15.21
CA GLY A 597 -11.36 -33.21 16.05
C GLY A 597 -11.30 -31.85 15.35
N ALA A 598 -11.51 -31.82 14.03
CA ALA A 598 -11.67 -30.55 13.31
C ALA A 598 -12.88 -29.77 13.86
N ASP A 599 -12.74 -28.45 13.94
CA ASP A 599 -13.84 -27.60 14.35
C ASP A 599 -14.77 -27.33 13.17
N PHE A 600 -16.02 -27.62 13.37
CA PHE A 600 -17.09 -27.36 12.40
C PHE A 600 -18.03 -26.29 12.94
N ASP A 601 -18.72 -25.61 12.04
CA ASP A 601 -19.81 -24.71 12.42
C ASP A 601 -20.80 -25.47 13.31
N PHE A 602 -20.94 -25.03 14.56
CA PHE A 602 -21.79 -25.67 15.57
C PHE A 602 -23.26 -25.80 15.17
N ARG A 603 -23.69 -25.06 14.15
CA ARG A 603 -25.05 -25.10 13.59
C ARG A 603 -25.26 -26.27 12.64
N VAL A 604 -24.18 -26.94 12.22
CA VAL A 604 -24.21 -27.96 11.17
C VAL A 604 -23.81 -29.32 11.72
N ASP A 605 -24.67 -30.31 11.51
CA ASP A 605 -24.38 -31.73 11.76
C ASP A 605 -23.75 -32.32 10.49
N VAL A 606 -22.42 -32.35 10.44
CA VAL A 606 -21.67 -32.76 9.25
C VAL A 606 -21.96 -34.20 8.85
N GLU A 607 -22.18 -35.10 9.83
CA GLU A 607 -22.54 -36.51 9.51
C GLU A 607 -23.89 -36.61 8.78
N LYS A 608 -24.85 -35.77 9.15
CA LYS A 608 -26.13 -35.69 8.45
C LYS A 608 -25.99 -35.09 7.04
N VAL A 609 -25.12 -34.07 6.90
CA VAL A 609 -24.82 -33.49 5.59
C VAL A 609 -24.27 -34.55 4.65
N LEU A 610 -23.32 -35.36 5.09
CA LEU A 610 -22.73 -36.43 4.28
C LEU A 610 -23.76 -37.48 3.85
N GLN A 611 -24.80 -37.72 4.65
CA GLN A 611 -25.88 -38.70 4.37
C GLN A 611 -27.04 -38.10 3.56
N ASP A 612 -27.05 -36.79 3.32
CA ASP A 612 -28.10 -36.10 2.61
C ASP A 612 -28.11 -36.51 1.13
N PRO A 613 -29.25 -36.97 0.60
CA PRO A 613 -29.39 -37.33 -0.83
C PRO A 613 -29.04 -36.18 -1.78
N GLU A 614 -29.33 -34.92 -1.41
CA GLU A 614 -28.99 -33.76 -2.22
C GLU A 614 -27.45 -33.58 -2.28
N TYR A 615 -26.76 -33.68 -1.14
CA TYR A 615 -25.30 -33.67 -1.11
C TYR A 615 -24.69 -34.79 -1.94
N GLN A 616 -25.24 -36.02 -1.83
CA GLN A 616 -24.73 -37.16 -2.59
C GLN A 616 -24.85 -36.96 -4.11
N ALA A 617 -25.88 -36.24 -4.56
CA ALA A 617 -26.16 -35.96 -5.97
C ALA A 617 -25.31 -34.78 -6.53
N MET A 618 -24.68 -34.00 -5.68
CA MET A 618 -23.89 -32.84 -6.10
C MET A 618 -22.65 -33.22 -6.89
N ALA A 619 -22.19 -32.32 -7.77
CA ALA A 619 -20.88 -32.41 -8.40
C ALA A 619 -19.76 -32.23 -7.36
N LEU A 620 -18.56 -32.77 -7.64
CA LEU A 620 -17.43 -32.70 -6.71
C LEU A 620 -17.09 -31.26 -6.31
N ALA A 621 -17.16 -30.31 -7.24
CA ALA A 621 -16.90 -28.90 -6.96
C ALA A 621 -17.89 -28.33 -5.93
N ASP A 622 -19.18 -28.62 -6.08
CA ASP A 622 -20.22 -28.14 -5.16
C ASP A 622 -20.09 -28.80 -3.77
N LYS A 623 -19.75 -30.10 -3.75
CA LYS A 623 -19.46 -30.83 -2.50
C LYS A 623 -18.27 -30.18 -1.75
N LYS A 624 -17.19 -29.86 -2.44
CA LYS A 624 -16.04 -29.15 -1.84
C LYS A 624 -16.44 -27.80 -1.25
N GLN A 625 -17.22 -27.02 -2.01
CA GLN A 625 -17.69 -25.72 -1.53
C GLN A 625 -18.55 -25.86 -0.26
N LEU A 626 -19.43 -26.88 -0.23
CA LEU A 626 -20.25 -27.11 0.95
C LEU A 626 -19.42 -27.52 2.16
N ILE A 627 -18.45 -28.43 2.00
CA ILE A 627 -17.54 -28.83 3.09
C ILE A 627 -16.75 -27.63 3.61
N VAL A 628 -16.21 -26.80 2.72
CA VAL A 628 -15.53 -25.55 3.13
C VAL A 628 -16.44 -24.61 3.92
N LYS A 629 -17.75 -24.56 3.59
CA LYS A 629 -18.71 -23.73 4.32
C LYS A 629 -18.98 -24.21 5.75
N VAL A 630 -18.89 -25.49 5.99
CA VAL A 630 -19.19 -26.09 7.32
C VAL A 630 -17.97 -26.17 8.25
N ILE A 631 -16.76 -25.88 7.75
CA ILE A 631 -15.56 -25.77 8.58
C ILE A 631 -15.60 -24.44 9.33
N ASP A 632 -15.30 -24.47 10.64
CA ASP A 632 -15.13 -23.23 11.42
C ASP A 632 -13.85 -22.51 10.99
N LYS A 633 -14.02 -21.35 10.38
CA LYS A 633 -12.93 -20.53 9.85
C LYS A 633 -12.24 -19.68 10.91
N ASN A 634 -12.83 -19.54 12.10
CA ASN A 634 -12.20 -18.87 13.22
C ASN A 634 -11.08 -19.72 13.83
N GLN A 635 -11.11 -21.02 13.53
CA GLN A 635 -10.17 -22.04 14.02
C GLN A 635 -9.16 -22.49 12.93
N LEU A 636 -8.76 -21.60 12.02
CA LEU A 636 -7.78 -21.95 10.96
C LEU A 636 -6.40 -22.26 11.54
N TYR A 637 -6.00 -21.54 12.58
CA TYR A 637 -4.71 -21.66 13.25
C TYR A 637 -4.92 -21.70 14.76
N TYR A 638 -4.06 -22.41 15.49
CA TYR A 638 -4.06 -22.42 16.94
C TYR A 638 -3.69 -21.06 17.50
N ALA A 639 -4.50 -20.57 18.46
CA ALA A 639 -4.25 -19.31 19.12
C ALA A 639 -3.09 -19.42 20.13
N TYR A 640 -2.35 -18.33 20.32
CA TYR A 640 -1.29 -18.30 21.32
C TYR A 640 -1.85 -18.49 22.75
N SER A 641 -3.09 -18.03 23.02
CA SER A 641 -3.81 -18.24 24.26
C SER A 641 -4.04 -19.73 24.59
N ASP A 642 -4.07 -20.61 23.57
CA ASP A 642 -4.26 -22.04 23.73
C ASP A 642 -2.95 -22.80 24.03
N MET A 643 -1.81 -22.11 24.07
CA MET A 643 -0.49 -22.73 24.20
C MET A 643 -0.32 -23.53 25.51
N ASP A 644 -1.05 -23.16 26.57
CA ASP A 644 -1.02 -23.87 27.85
C ASP A 644 -1.98 -25.07 27.94
N ASP A 645 -2.81 -25.29 26.89
CA ASP A 645 -3.68 -26.47 26.81
C ASP A 645 -2.83 -27.71 26.54
N HIS A 646 -3.06 -28.76 27.36
CA HIS A 646 -2.33 -30.03 27.28
C HIS A 646 -2.42 -30.66 25.87
N ASN A 647 -3.60 -30.63 25.25
CA ASN A 647 -3.81 -31.21 23.92
C ASN A 647 -3.02 -30.45 22.84
N VAL A 648 -2.87 -29.13 22.98
CA VAL A 648 -2.09 -28.30 22.07
C VAL A 648 -0.59 -28.54 22.29
N GLN A 649 -0.16 -28.64 23.55
CA GLN A 649 1.24 -28.96 23.89
C GLN A 649 1.70 -30.31 23.36
N GLU A 650 0.84 -31.32 23.35
CA GLU A 650 1.16 -32.63 22.76
C GLU A 650 1.47 -32.58 21.25
N LEU A 651 0.98 -31.53 20.55
CA LEU A 651 1.21 -31.30 19.14
C LEU A 651 2.47 -30.47 18.87
N MET A 652 3.11 -29.93 19.90
CA MET A 652 4.25 -29.03 19.80
C MET A 652 5.53 -29.70 20.32
N SER A 653 6.67 -29.32 19.76
CA SER A 653 7.96 -29.64 20.36
C SER A 653 8.30 -28.68 21.50
N ASP A 654 9.17 -29.13 22.43
CA ASP A 654 9.69 -28.26 23.49
C ASP A 654 10.36 -26.99 22.92
N SER A 655 10.99 -27.12 21.76
CA SER A 655 11.60 -26.02 21.02
C SER A 655 10.56 -25.00 20.53
N ASP A 656 9.40 -25.46 20.02
CA ASP A 656 8.33 -24.57 19.58
C ASP A 656 7.72 -23.82 20.76
N ILE A 657 7.50 -24.50 21.89
CA ILE A 657 6.98 -23.87 23.11
C ILE A 657 7.94 -22.77 23.59
N ALA A 658 9.23 -23.08 23.65
CA ALA A 658 10.26 -22.12 24.06
C ALA A 658 10.36 -20.94 23.08
N PHE A 659 10.29 -21.22 21.76
CA PHE A 659 10.29 -20.18 20.73
C PHE A 659 9.14 -19.19 20.90
N ASN A 660 7.89 -19.66 21.07
CA ASN A 660 6.74 -18.79 21.27
C ASN A 660 6.88 -17.94 22.51
N LYS A 661 7.33 -18.51 23.62
CA LYS A 661 7.61 -17.75 24.85
C LYS A 661 8.67 -16.67 24.64
N SER A 662 9.72 -16.98 23.87
CA SER A 662 10.75 -16.00 23.52
C SER A 662 10.24 -14.93 22.53
N PHE A 663 9.34 -15.29 21.62
CA PHE A 663 8.80 -14.38 20.62
C PHE A 663 7.81 -13.37 21.23
N TYR A 664 6.85 -13.86 22.04
CA TYR A 664 5.78 -13.06 22.66
C TYR A 664 6.11 -12.57 24.08
N GLY A 665 7.15 -13.12 24.73
CA GLY A 665 7.49 -12.77 26.10
C GLY A 665 7.91 -11.30 26.29
N GLU A 666 7.84 -10.82 27.53
CA GLU A 666 8.32 -9.49 27.90
C GLU A 666 9.79 -9.34 27.48
N ARG A 667 10.02 -8.45 26.56
CA ARG A 667 11.35 -8.03 26.16
C ARG A 667 11.69 -6.78 26.96
N ASP A 668 12.75 -6.84 27.74
CA ASP A 668 13.41 -5.61 28.24
C ASP A 668 13.82 -4.77 27.02
N LEU A 669 13.01 -3.74 26.71
CA LEU A 669 13.21 -2.78 25.63
C LEU A 669 14.29 -1.75 26.02
#